data_3d200cd65b8de722d8a4a20def381b51
#
_entry.id   3d200cd65b8de722d8a4a20def381b51
#
_cell.length_a   1.000
_cell.length_b   1.000
_cell.length_c   1.000
_cell.angle_alpha   90.00
_cell.angle_beta   90.00
_cell.angle_gamma   90.00
#
_symmetry.space_group_name_H-M   'P 1'
#
loop_
_entity.id
_entity.type
_entity.pdbx_description
1 polymer ?
#
loop_
_entity_poly.entity_id
_entity_poly.type
_entity_poly.pdbx_seq_one_letter_code
_entity_poly.pdbx_strand_id
1 'polypeptide(L)'
;MKLDRFINRPVLSTVISVLIVILGIIGLATLPVTQYPDIAPPTVQVRATYTGANSTAVLNSVIAPLEDQINGVENMMYIQSSASNNGAADINVYFNQGTDPDMAAVNVQNRVSMAQGLLPAEVTKVGVTTQKRQNSMLMVFSLYDETDSYNIEFIENYANINLIPEIKRVKGVGDANVLGQDYSMRIWLKPDVMAQYKLVPTDVSAALAEQNIEAAPGQFGERGNQTFQYTIRYKGRLQQTTEFEDIVIKALPDGNVLRLGDVADIELGRLAYTFNNMVNGHKAVSCIVYQMAGSNATETISNLEEVLAKAQESLPTGLNINIAQNANDFLFASIHEVIKTLIEAFILVFIVVYIFLQDMRSTLIPAIAIPVALVATFFVLKLIGFSVNLLTLSAMVLAIAIVVDDAIVVVEGVHAKLDQGYKSSREASIDAMSELGGAIVSITLVMMSVFIPVSFMGGTAGTFYRQFGITMAISIGFSALNALTLSPALCAIFLKPHDEGHGAKKMTRVERFHTAFNAAYDSILKKYKKHVVFFIHKKWLSFGLVAASIILLVFFMKVTPTGMVPNEDTGTIMGAVTLPPGTSQERAMEILNRVDSLVAAEPAVDSRTVISGFGFIGGQGPSYGSIIIKLKDWEERSMMQNSDIVVGTLFMRAQKIIKDAQVLFFAPPMIPGYSASSDIELNMQDKTGGDLNHFYDVVLDYMDALKARPEINSAQTTFNPNFPQYMLDIDAAACKKAGISPSDILTTMQGYFG
;
A
#
# COMPACT_ATOMS: atom_id res chain seq x y z
N MET A 1 -10.96 46.57 16.67
CA MET A 1 -9.94 45.72 17.33
C MET A 1 -8.75 46.60 17.70
N LYS A 2 -8.20 46.52 18.92
CA LYS A 2 -7.03 47.32 19.28
C LYS A 2 -5.74 46.66 18.74
N LEU A 3 -5.55 46.69 17.43
CA LEU A 3 -4.35 46.17 16.74
C LEU A 3 -3.11 46.98 17.06
N ASP A 4 -3.27 48.25 17.50
CA ASP A 4 -2.22 49.18 17.89
C ASP A 4 -1.26 48.60 18.94
N ARG A 5 -1.75 47.66 19.77
CA ARG A 5 -0.93 47.02 20.81
C ARG A 5 0.23 46.19 20.23
N PHE A 6 0.00 45.53 19.10
CA PHE A 6 1.00 44.70 18.41
C PHE A 6 2.04 45.56 17.69
N ILE A 7 1.59 46.63 17.06
CA ILE A 7 2.45 47.60 16.36
C ILE A 7 3.28 48.41 17.37
N ASN A 8 2.66 48.74 18.49
CA ASN A 8 3.34 49.48 19.58
C ASN A 8 4.35 48.63 20.38
N ARG A 9 4.21 47.31 20.33
CA ARG A 9 5.09 46.34 20.99
C ARG A 9 5.53 45.26 20.01
N PRO A 10 6.39 45.59 19.03
CA PRO A 10 6.74 44.65 17.95
C PRO A 10 7.47 43.40 18.46
N VAL A 11 8.19 43.51 19.57
CA VAL A 11 8.83 42.38 20.26
C VAL A 11 7.78 41.32 20.66
N LEU A 12 6.59 41.76 21.14
CA LEU A 12 5.52 40.85 21.53
C LEU A 12 5.03 40.04 20.32
N SER A 13 4.80 40.69 19.16
CA SER A 13 4.38 40.04 17.92
C SER A 13 5.41 39.02 17.42
N THR A 14 6.71 39.42 17.46
CA THR A 14 7.80 38.53 17.05
C THR A 14 7.93 37.32 17.98
N VAL A 15 7.83 37.50 19.30
CA VAL A 15 7.90 36.39 20.26
C VAL A 15 6.74 35.42 20.07
N ILE A 16 5.53 35.90 19.85
CA ILE A 16 4.36 35.04 19.55
C ILE A 16 4.62 34.23 18.28
N SER A 17 5.07 34.85 17.21
CA SER A 17 5.37 34.19 15.94
C SER A 17 6.48 33.15 16.09
N VAL A 18 7.56 33.46 16.82
CA VAL A 18 8.65 32.52 17.10
C VAL A 18 8.14 31.31 17.91
N LEU A 19 7.31 31.56 18.94
CA LEU A 19 6.70 30.47 19.72
C LEU A 19 5.86 29.54 18.85
N ILE A 20 5.04 30.12 17.99
CA ILE A 20 4.18 29.34 17.05
C ILE A 20 5.04 28.53 16.06
N VAL A 21 6.14 29.12 15.56
CA VAL A 21 7.09 28.40 14.69
C VAL A 21 7.76 27.23 15.43
N ILE A 22 8.19 27.43 16.69
CA ILE A 22 8.77 26.34 17.49
C ILE A 22 7.75 25.20 17.67
N LEU A 23 6.50 25.54 18.03
CA LEU A 23 5.44 24.54 18.14
C LEU A 23 5.16 23.84 16.79
N GLY A 24 5.22 24.58 15.69
CA GLY A 24 5.08 24.03 14.34
C GLY A 24 6.21 23.07 13.96
N ILE A 25 7.46 23.39 14.31
CA ILE A 25 8.62 22.51 14.08
C ILE A 25 8.49 21.22 14.91
N ILE A 26 8.07 21.34 16.18
CA ILE A 26 7.79 20.15 17.02
C ILE A 26 6.66 19.33 16.40
N GLY A 27 5.60 19.98 15.92
CA GLY A 27 4.51 19.34 15.19
C GLY A 27 5.04 18.56 13.99
N LEU A 28 5.80 19.20 13.12
CA LEU A 28 6.37 18.58 11.91
C LEU A 28 7.25 17.37 12.24
N ALA A 29 8.14 17.50 13.24
CA ALA A 29 9.04 16.41 13.64
C ALA A 29 8.34 15.19 14.25
N THR A 30 7.10 15.35 14.73
CA THR A 30 6.34 14.30 15.41
C THR A 30 5.11 13.82 14.63
N LEU A 31 4.78 14.45 13.50
CA LEU A 31 3.70 14.02 12.64
C LEU A 31 4.08 12.72 11.89
N PRO A 32 3.15 11.76 11.77
CA PRO A 32 3.36 10.61 10.90
C PRO A 32 3.41 11.08 9.43
N VAL A 33 4.30 10.47 8.67
CA VAL A 33 4.40 10.67 7.23
C VAL A 33 3.72 9.51 6.53
N THR A 34 2.79 9.80 5.60
CA THR A 34 2.04 8.79 4.85
C THR A 34 1.87 9.25 3.41
N GLN A 35 1.61 8.34 2.48
CA GLN A 35 1.33 8.74 1.09
C GLN A 35 -0.02 9.45 0.97
N TYR A 36 -1.04 8.83 1.52
CA TYR A 36 -2.42 9.34 1.58
C TYR A 36 -2.96 9.15 3.01
N PRO A 37 -4.08 9.80 3.35
CA PRO A 37 -4.83 9.47 4.56
C PRO A 37 -5.15 7.98 4.61
N ASP A 38 -5.25 7.42 5.82
CA ASP A 38 -5.73 6.05 5.99
C ASP A 38 -7.23 5.98 5.67
N ILE A 39 -7.54 5.46 4.49
CA ILE A 39 -8.89 5.35 3.95
C ILE A 39 -9.32 3.92 3.68
N ALA A 40 -8.37 2.97 3.71
CA ALA A 40 -8.69 1.56 3.54
C ALA A 40 -9.54 1.07 4.72
N PRO A 41 -10.62 0.32 4.47
CA PRO A 41 -11.42 -0.25 5.55
C PRO A 41 -10.57 -1.21 6.37
N PRO A 42 -10.67 -1.19 7.72
CA PRO A 42 -10.02 -2.19 8.55
C PRO A 42 -10.45 -3.59 8.11
N THR A 43 -9.49 -4.50 7.97
CA THR A 43 -9.73 -5.86 7.47
C THR A 43 -9.19 -6.88 8.44
N VAL A 44 -9.97 -7.94 8.66
CA VAL A 44 -9.55 -9.13 9.40
C VAL A 44 -9.60 -10.31 8.46
N GLN A 45 -8.46 -10.99 8.32
CA GLN A 45 -8.35 -12.20 7.50
C GLN A 45 -8.46 -13.45 8.35
N VAL A 46 -9.29 -14.39 7.92
CA VAL A 46 -9.38 -15.74 8.45
C VAL A 46 -8.87 -16.71 7.38
N ARG A 47 -7.94 -17.57 7.76
CA ARG A 47 -7.33 -18.55 6.85
C ARG A 47 -7.44 -19.94 7.42
N ALA A 48 -7.82 -20.89 6.57
CA ALA A 48 -7.84 -22.31 6.85
C ALA A 48 -7.29 -23.11 5.67
N THR A 49 -6.83 -24.33 5.92
CA THR A 49 -6.35 -25.24 4.88
C THR A 49 -7.02 -26.61 5.03
N TYR A 50 -7.64 -27.07 3.98
CA TYR A 50 -8.20 -28.41 3.88
C TYR A 50 -7.34 -29.22 2.88
N THR A 51 -6.32 -29.88 3.38
CA THR A 51 -5.33 -30.60 2.56
C THR A 51 -6.01 -31.66 1.71
N GLY A 52 -5.70 -31.70 0.40
CA GLY A 52 -6.24 -32.66 -0.56
C GLY A 52 -7.68 -32.34 -1.06
N ALA A 53 -8.31 -31.27 -0.57
CA ALA A 53 -9.65 -30.87 -1.02
C ALA A 53 -9.60 -29.97 -2.25
N ASN A 54 -10.57 -30.11 -3.14
CA ASN A 54 -10.83 -29.17 -4.21
C ASN A 54 -11.61 -27.93 -3.74
N SER A 55 -11.71 -26.92 -4.57
CA SER A 55 -12.37 -25.65 -4.23
C SER A 55 -13.84 -25.81 -3.82
N THR A 56 -14.57 -26.74 -4.41
CA THR A 56 -15.99 -27.01 -4.05
C THR A 56 -16.09 -27.62 -2.65
N ALA A 57 -15.22 -28.56 -2.29
CA ALA A 57 -15.17 -29.14 -0.96
C ALA A 57 -14.76 -28.11 0.08
N VAL A 58 -13.77 -27.25 -0.22
CA VAL A 58 -13.35 -26.14 0.62
C VAL A 58 -14.51 -25.15 0.84
N LEU A 59 -15.20 -24.77 -0.23
CA LEU A 59 -16.36 -23.88 -0.17
C LEU A 59 -17.44 -24.40 0.76
N ASN A 60 -17.88 -25.64 0.56
CA ASN A 60 -19.03 -26.21 1.26
C ASN A 60 -18.71 -26.63 2.71
N SER A 61 -17.50 -27.16 2.95
CA SER A 61 -17.15 -27.76 4.25
C SER A 61 -16.34 -26.84 5.16
N VAL A 62 -15.75 -25.76 4.63
CA VAL A 62 -14.90 -24.85 5.41
C VAL A 62 -15.43 -23.42 5.38
N ILE A 63 -15.58 -22.86 4.18
CA ILE A 63 -15.95 -21.45 4.03
C ILE A 63 -17.38 -21.22 4.49
N ALA A 64 -18.35 -21.98 3.98
CA ALA A 64 -19.76 -21.76 4.31
C ALA A 64 -20.03 -21.81 5.84
N PRO A 65 -19.56 -22.82 6.60
CA PRO A 65 -19.73 -22.83 8.06
C PRO A 65 -19.04 -21.66 8.77
N LEU A 66 -17.87 -21.21 8.28
CA LEU A 66 -17.16 -20.05 8.85
C LEU A 66 -17.91 -18.76 8.54
N GLU A 67 -18.33 -18.54 7.31
CA GLU A 67 -19.10 -17.34 6.92
C GLU A 67 -20.42 -17.23 7.70
N ASP A 68 -21.16 -18.32 7.86
CA ASP A 68 -22.42 -18.34 8.62
C ASP A 68 -22.22 -17.86 10.07
N GLN A 69 -21.13 -18.25 10.70
CA GLN A 69 -20.82 -17.81 12.06
C GLN A 69 -20.24 -16.40 12.11
N ILE A 70 -19.39 -16.01 11.16
CA ILE A 70 -18.76 -14.68 11.12
C ILE A 70 -19.79 -13.62 10.72
N ASN A 71 -20.78 -13.97 9.92
CA ASN A 71 -21.80 -13.05 9.45
C ASN A 71 -22.50 -12.36 10.63
N GLY A 72 -22.66 -11.05 10.55
CA GLY A 72 -23.26 -10.23 11.60
C GLY A 72 -22.32 -9.84 12.75
N VAL A 73 -21.00 -9.93 12.56
CA VAL A 73 -20.03 -9.30 13.47
C VAL A 73 -20.25 -7.79 13.46
N GLU A 74 -20.14 -7.16 14.63
CA GLU A 74 -20.39 -5.73 14.81
C GLU A 74 -19.50 -4.87 13.90
N ASN A 75 -20.10 -3.85 13.29
CA ASN A 75 -19.48 -2.92 12.34
C ASN A 75 -18.95 -3.58 11.04
N MET A 76 -19.27 -4.84 10.76
CA MET A 76 -18.93 -5.48 9.49
C MET A 76 -19.65 -4.79 8.35
N MET A 77 -18.90 -4.52 7.26
CA MET A 77 -19.41 -3.93 6.02
C MET A 77 -19.82 -5.02 5.04
N TYR A 78 -18.91 -5.92 4.74
CA TYR A 78 -19.12 -7.14 3.95
C TYR A 78 -18.03 -8.18 4.22
N ILE A 79 -18.26 -9.39 3.73
CA ILE A 79 -17.34 -10.52 3.79
C ILE A 79 -17.09 -11.02 2.36
N GLN A 80 -15.86 -11.37 2.08
CA GLN A 80 -15.45 -11.95 0.80
C GLN A 80 -14.53 -13.13 1.04
N SER A 81 -14.85 -14.26 0.41
CA SER A 81 -14.11 -15.50 0.59
C SER A 81 -13.63 -16.07 -0.72
N SER A 82 -12.53 -16.80 -0.66
CA SER A 82 -11.92 -17.48 -1.81
C SER A 82 -11.60 -18.92 -1.45
N ALA A 83 -12.07 -19.85 -2.28
CA ALA A 83 -11.77 -21.27 -2.20
C ALA A 83 -10.85 -21.67 -3.35
N SER A 84 -9.71 -22.28 -3.05
CA SER A 84 -8.71 -22.69 -4.04
C SER A 84 -8.65 -24.23 -4.18
N ASN A 85 -8.28 -24.72 -5.37
CA ASN A 85 -8.14 -26.16 -5.62
C ASN A 85 -6.92 -26.82 -4.96
N ASN A 86 -6.09 -26.04 -4.26
CA ASN A 86 -5.00 -26.53 -3.40
C ASN A 86 -5.44 -26.72 -1.93
N GLY A 87 -6.75 -26.61 -1.66
CA GLY A 87 -7.31 -26.74 -0.32
C GLY A 87 -7.28 -25.48 0.55
N ALA A 88 -6.80 -24.32 0.03
CA ALA A 88 -6.76 -23.08 0.78
C ALA A 88 -8.14 -22.39 0.82
N ALA A 89 -8.50 -21.90 2.01
CA ALA A 89 -9.66 -21.05 2.28
C ALA A 89 -9.19 -19.72 2.87
N ASP A 90 -9.43 -18.64 2.16
CA ASP A 90 -9.14 -17.27 2.60
C ASP A 90 -10.47 -16.50 2.74
N ILE A 91 -10.75 -15.95 3.92
CA ILE A 91 -11.95 -15.18 4.23
C ILE A 91 -11.51 -13.79 4.69
N ASN A 92 -11.89 -12.75 3.98
CA ASN A 92 -11.62 -11.36 4.33
C ASN A 92 -12.90 -10.69 4.84
N VAL A 93 -12.85 -10.19 6.05
CA VAL A 93 -13.94 -9.47 6.71
C VAL A 93 -13.60 -7.99 6.72
N TYR A 94 -14.39 -7.18 6.06
CA TYR A 94 -14.19 -5.74 5.92
C TYR A 94 -15.09 -4.97 6.88
N PHE A 95 -14.53 -3.97 7.56
CA PHE A 95 -15.21 -3.18 8.57
C PHE A 95 -15.39 -1.73 8.17
N ASN A 96 -16.39 -1.07 8.74
CA ASN A 96 -16.59 0.37 8.55
C ASN A 96 -15.38 1.17 9.04
N GLN A 97 -15.07 2.28 8.36
CA GLN A 97 -14.02 3.20 8.81
C GLN A 97 -14.24 3.64 10.25
N GLY A 98 -13.16 3.70 11.04
CA GLY A 98 -13.20 4.07 12.45
C GLY A 98 -13.48 2.89 13.41
N THR A 99 -13.68 1.67 12.88
CA THR A 99 -13.74 0.47 13.70
C THR A 99 -12.37 0.15 14.27
N ASP A 100 -12.30 -0.17 15.56
CA ASP A 100 -11.08 -0.62 16.22
C ASP A 100 -10.66 -2.00 15.66
N PRO A 101 -9.48 -2.12 15.01
CA PRO A 101 -9.04 -3.37 14.40
C PRO A 101 -8.77 -4.49 15.41
N ASP A 102 -8.39 -4.15 16.65
CA ASP A 102 -8.12 -5.12 17.69
C ASP A 102 -9.42 -5.77 18.17
N MET A 103 -10.45 -4.96 18.43
CA MET A 103 -11.76 -5.46 18.79
C MET A 103 -12.43 -6.24 17.65
N ALA A 104 -12.27 -5.78 16.41
CA ALA A 104 -12.75 -6.49 15.24
C ALA A 104 -12.14 -7.89 15.13
N ALA A 105 -10.81 -8.02 15.29
CA ALA A 105 -10.12 -9.31 15.27
C ALA A 105 -10.58 -10.24 16.39
N VAL A 106 -10.78 -9.73 17.62
CA VAL A 106 -11.30 -10.51 18.76
C VAL A 106 -12.72 -11.00 18.47
N ASN A 107 -13.58 -10.15 17.93
CA ASN A 107 -14.95 -10.51 17.60
C ASN A 107 -15.03 -11.59 16.51
N VAL A 108 -14.22 -11.46 15.46
CA VAL A 108 -14.10 -12.47 14.40
C VAL A 108 -13.56 -13.79 14.97
N GLN A 109 -12.48 -13.74 15.79
CA GLN A 109 -11.91 -14.95 16.41
C GLN A 109 -12.91 -15.69 17.30
N ASN A 110 -13.74 -14.96 18.06
CA ASN A 110 -14.81 -15.57 18.86
C ASN A 110 -15.81 -16.33 17.97
N ARG A 111 -16.18 -15.76 16.80
CA ARG A 111 -17.07 -16.42 15.84
C ARG A 111 -16.43 -17.63 15.19
N VAL A 112 -15.15 -17.52 14.79
CA VAL A 112 -14.37 -18.65 14.27
C VAL A 112 -14.31 -19.79 15.27
N SER A 113 -14.12 -19.50 16.56
CA SER A 113 -14.10 -20.52 17.61
C SER A 113 -15.43 -21.26 17.73
N MET A 114 -16.56 -20.58 17.51
CA MET A 114 -17.87 -21.22 17.47
C MET A 114 -18.05 -22.18 16.28
N ALA A 115 -17.42 -21.85 15.14
CA ALA A 115 -17.48 -22.67 13.94
C ALA A 115 -16.61 -23.94 14.02
N GLN A 116 -15.60 -24.00 14.89
CA GLN A 116 -14.62 -25.10 14.92
C GLN A 116 -15.23 -26.50 15.00
N GLY A 117 -16.33 -26.66 15.72
CA GLY A 117 -17.04 -27.93 15.83
C GLY A 117 -17.78 -28.37 14.56
N LEU A 118 -17.92 -27.48 13.58
CA LEU A 118 -18.58 -27.73 12.31
C LEU A 118 -17.58 -28.06 11.17
N LEU A 119 -16.29 -27.84 11.41
CA LEU A 119 -15.24 -28.01 10.42
C LEU A 119 -14.74 -29.47 10.36
N PRO A 120 -14.25 -29.93 9.19
CA PRO A 120 -13.58 -31.22 9.07
C PRO A 120 -12.41 -31.38 10.04
N ALA A 121 -12.17 -32.62 10.47
CA ALA A 121 -11.10 -32.92 11.44
C ALA A 121 -9.69 -32.55 10.92
N GLU A 122 -9.47 -32.68 9.63
CA GLU A 122 -8.22 -32.30 8.96
C GLU A 122 -7.96 -30.80 9.07
N VAL A 123 -9.01 -29.97 8.92
CA VAL A 123 -8.93 -28.51 9.03
C VAL A 123 -8.68 -28.09 10.48
N THR A 124 -9.39 -28.71 11.43
CA THR A 124 -9.23 -28.39 12.87
C THR A 124 -7.85 -28.84 13.39
N LYS A 125 -7.26 -29.89 12.83
CA LYS A 125 -5.92 -30.38 13.17
C LYS A 125 -4.83 -29.40 12.73
N VAL A 126 -4.96 -28.80 11.54
CA VAL A 126 -4.06 -27.75 11.06
C VAL A 126 -4.32 -26.44 11.80
N GLY A 127 -5.57 -26.14 12.07
CA GLY A 127 -6.05 -24.94 12.74
C GLY A 127 -6.55 -23.86 11.79
N VAL A 128 -7.39 -22.97 12.32
CA VAL A 128 -7.88 -21.77 11.63
C VAL A 128 -7.21 -20.56 12.25
N THR A 129 -6.59 -19.72 11.43
CA THR A 129 -5.89 -18.52 11.89
C THR A 129 -6.72 -17.28 11.60
N THR A 130 -6.72 -16.34 12.55
CA THR A 130 -7.38 -15.02 12.41
C THR A 130 -6.33 -13.94 12.63
N GLN A 131 -6.21 -13.03 11.66
CA GLN A 131 -5.19 -11.99 11.67
C GLN A 131 -5.79 -10.64 11.29
N LYS A 132 -5.39 -9.58 11.99
CA LYS A 132 -5.68 -8.20 11.58
C LYS A 132 -4.64 -7.78 10.54
N ARG A 133 -5.01 -7.91 9.30
CA ARG A 133 -4.14 -7.65 8.18
C ARG A 133 -4.87 -6.80 7.16
N GLN A 134 -4.27 -5.70 6.73
CA GLN A 134 -4.73 -4.99 5.53
C GLN A 134 -4.23 -5.72 4.28
N ASN A 135 -4.96 -5.59 3.17
CA ASN A 135 -4.50 -6.07 1.86
C ASN A 135 -3.40 -5.18 1.26
N SER A 136 -2.86 -4.25 2.05
CA SER A 136 -1.76 -3.39 1.68
C SER A 136 -0.44 -4.11 1.88
N MET A 137 0.26 -4.39 0.78
CA MET A 137 1.63 -4.90 0.80
C MET A 137 2.58 -3.72 1.07
N LEU A 138 3.32 -3.78 2.19
CA LEU A 138 4.33 -2.78 2.53
C LEU A 138 5.60 -2.97 1.70
N MET A 139 6.04 -4.22 1.61
CA MET A 139 7.28 -4.59 0.98
C MET A 139 7.21 -6.01 0.43
N VAL A 140 7.82 -6.21 -0.73
CA VAL A 140 8.15 -7.55 -1.26
C VAL A 140 9.66 -7.60 -1.42
N PHE A 141 10.29 -8.56 -0.76
CA PHE A 141 11.71 -8.80 -0.88
C PHE A 141 11.98 -10.28 -1.12
N SER A 142 13.14 -10.59 -1.65
CA SER A 142 13.53 -11.96 -1.96
C SER A 142 14.95 -12.22 -1.51
N LEU A 143 15.18 -13.42 -0.93
CA LEU A 143 16.50 -13.97 -0.75
C LEU A 143 16.86 -14.75 -2.01
N TYR A 144 18.04 -14.51 -2.56
CA TYR A 144 18.52 -15.21 -3.75
C TYR A 144 20.02 -15.50 -3.64
N ASP A 145 20.46 -16.49 -4.38
CA ASP A 145 21.86 -16.89 -4.48
C ASP A 145 22.35 -16.65 -5.91
N GLU A 146 23.27 -15.71 -6.10
CA GLU A 146 23.86 -15.41 -7.42
C GLU A 146 24.69 -16.57 -7.98
N THR A 147 25.17 -17.46 -7.12
CA THR A 147 26.01 -18.58 -7.50
C THR A 147 25.23 -19.88 -7.68
N ASP A 148 23.92 -19.86 -7.34
CA ASP A 148 23.05 -21.06 -7.31
C ASP A 148 23.64 -22.24 -6.52
N SER A 149 24.48 -21.95 -5.52
CA SER A 149 25.18 -22.95 -4.70
C SER A 149 24.32 -23.57 -3.60
N TYR A 150 23.30 -22.83 -3.12
CA TYR A 150 22.34 -23.29 -2.14
C TYR A 150 21.11 -23.89 -2.81
N ASN A 151 20.58 -24.97 -2.19
CA ASN A 151 19.28 -25.46 -2.60
C ASN A 151 18.16 -24.54 -2.09
N ILE A 152 17.03 -24.56 -2.78
CA ILE A 152 15.91 -23.65 -2.50
C ILE A 152 15.31 -23.91 -1.10
N GLU A 153 15.31 -25.18 -0.68
CA GLU A 153 14.80 -25.63 0.62
C GLU A 153 15.60 -25.01 1.78
N PHE A 154 16.91 -24.88 1.62
CA PHE A 154 17.76 -24.19 2.61
C PHE A 154 17.41 -22.72 2.70
N ILE A 155 17.24 -22.04 1.56
CA ILE A 155 16.93 -20.61 1.54
C ILE A 155 15.55 -20.37 2.17
N GLU A 156 14.55 -21.21 1.85
CA GLU A 156 13.20 -21.15 2.45
C GLU A 156 13.25 -21.33 3.97
N ASN A 157 13.94 -22.37 4.42
CA ASN A 157 14.07 -22.63 5.85
C ASN A 157 14.84 -21.53 6.58
N TYR A 158 15.89 -20.99 5.97
CA TYR A 158 16.64 -19.86 6.55
C TYR A 158 15.73 -18.63 6.69
N ALA A 159 14.95 -18.31 5.68
CA ALA A 159 13.97 -17.21 5.73
C ALA A 159 12.95 -17.42 6.85
N ASN A 160 12.35 -18.60 6.93
CA ASN A 160 11.32 -18.93 7.92
C ASN A 160 11.83 -18.90 9.36
N ILE A 161 13.04 -19.38 9.61
CA ILE A 161 13.58 -19.49 10.98
C ILE A 161 14.24 -18.19 11.43
N ASN A 162 14.98 -17.50 10.55
CA ASN A 162 15.81 -16.37 10.94
C ASN A 162 15.15 -15.01 10.63
N LEU A 163 14.58 -14.84 9.43
CA LEU A 163 14.10 -13.51 8.99
C LEU A 163 12.66 -13.24 9.39
N ILE A 164 11.76 -14.16 9.10
CA ILE A 164 10.30 -13.92 9.32
C ILE A 164 9.98 -13.64 10.80
N PRO A 165 10.56 -14.32 11.79
CA PRO A 165 10.30 -14.01 13.20
C PRO A 165 10.78 -12.61 13.61
N GLU A 166 11.88 -12.12 13.03
CA GLU A 166 12.36 -10.76 13.29
C GLU A 166 11.47 -9.71 12.64
N ILE A 167 11.07 -9.94 11.39
CA ILE A 167 10.16 -9.08 10.64
C ILE A 167 8.81 -8.96 11.34
N LYS A 168 8.23 -10.08 11.81
CA LYS A 168 6.95 -10.08 12.54
C LYS A 168 7.00 -9.33 13.88
N ARG A 169 8.18 -9.10 14.45
CA ARG A 169 8.33 -8.28 15.66
C ARG A 169 8.39 -6.78 15.38
N VAL A 170 8.57 -6.39 14.12
CA VAL A 170 8.59 -4.97 13.74
C VAL A 170 7.21 -4.38 13.97
N LYS A 171 7.16 -3.30 14.75
CA LYS A 171 5.92 -2.60 15.05
C LYS A 171 5.24 -2.12 13.75
N GLY A 172 3.98 -2.47 13.58
CA GLY A 172 3.19 -2.10 12.40
C GLY A 172 3.13 -3.17 11.31
N VAL A 173 3.88 -4.26 11.42
CA VAL A 173 3.72 -5.44 10.58
C VAL A 173 2.49 -6.23 11.03
N GLY A 174 1.56 -6.44 10.12
CA GLY A 174 0.35 -7.25 10.34
C GLY A 174 0.59 -8.73 10.09
N ASP A 175 1.34 -9.04 9.02
CA ASP A 175 1.78 -10.38 8.69
C ASP A 175 3.01 -10.34 7.79
N ALA A 176 3.79 -11.42 7.82
CA ALA A 176 4.92 -11.64 6.91
C ALA A 176 4.96 -13.10 6.53
N ASN A 177 4.94 -13.37 5.23
CA ASN A 177 4.85 -14.71 4.69
C ASN A 177 5.96 -14.97 3.68
N VAL A 178 6.59 -16.13 3.79
CA VAL A 178 7.42 -16.68 2.73
C VAL A 178 6.53 -17.28 1.67
N LEU A 179 6.75 -16.94 0.40
CA LEU A 179 6.17 -17.63 -0.74
C LEU A 179 7.04 -18.85 -1.06
N GLY A 180 6.96 -19.80 -0.19
CA GLY A 180 7.71 -21.05 -0.15
C GLY A 180 7.00 -22.02 0.77
N GLN A 181 7.70 -23.07 1.16
CA GLN A 181 7.15 -24.12 2.03
C GLN A 181 8.18 -24.51 3.10
N ASP A 182 7.68 -24.90 4.25
CA ASP A 182 8.51 -25.43 5.30
C ASP A 182 9.14 -26.77 4.92
N TYR A 183 10.23 -27.14 5.57
CA TYR A 183 10.77 -28.49 5.50
C TYR A 183 9.74 -29.52 5.96
N SER A 184 9.69 -30.63 5.23
CA SER A 184 8.88 -31.78 5.57
C SER A 184 9.66 -33.06 5.29
N MET A 185 9.49 -34.05 6.15
CA MET A 185 9.97 -35.39 5.84
C MET A 185 9.01 -35.99 4.79
N ARG A 186 9.52 -36.18 3.56
CA ARG A 186 8.77 -36.77 2.44
C ARG A 186 9.00 -38.26 2.45
N ILE A 187 7.90 -39.02 2.43
CA ILE A 187 7.91 -40.48 2.45
C ILE A 187 7.18 -40.93 1.19
N TRP A 188 7.97 -41.31 0.19
CA TRP A 188 7.46 -41.78 -1.11
C TRP A 188 7.20 -43.25 -1.05
N LEU A 189 5.96 -43.67 -0.87
CA LEU A 189 5.55 -45.04 -0.75
C LEU A 189 5.81 -45.82 -2.06
N LYS A 190 6.22 -47.06 -1.98
CA LYS A 190 6.42 -48.01 -3.10
C LYS A 190 5.24 -48.99 -3.17
N PRO A 191 4.16 -48.67 -3.93
CA PRO A 191 2.95 -49.48 -3.91
C PRO A 191 3.16 -50.96 -4.25
N ASP A 192 4.04 -51.25 -5.22
CA ASP A 192 4.34 -52.62 -5.63
C ASP A 192 5.00 -53.44 -4.50
N VAL A 193 5.91 -52.83 -3.75
CA VAL A 193 6.56 -53.46 -2.59
C VAL A 193 5.58 -53.63 -1.45
N MET A 194 4.78 -52.59 -1.18
CA MET A 194 3.73 -52.64 -0.14
C MET A 194 2.73 -53.75 -0.41
N ALA A 195 2.32 -53.92 -1.64
CA ALA A 195 1.39 -55.00 -2.06
C ALA A 195 1.93 -56.38 -1.79
N GLN A 196 3.26 -56.62 -1.97
CA GLN A 196 3.91 -57.90 -1.67
C GLN A 196 3.83 -58.24 -0.17
N TYR A 197 3.93 -57.25 0.68
CA TYR A 197 3.80 -57.40 2.14
C TYR A 197 2.37 -57.20 2.68
N LYS A 198 1.40 -57.02 1.78
CA LYS A 198 -0.02 -56.76 2.10
C LYS A 198 -0.19 -55.58 3.05
N LEU A 199 0.49 -54.46 2.74
CA LEU A 199 0.42 -53.20 3.45
C LEU A 199 -0.44 -52.21 2.70
N VAL A 200 -1.06 -51.34 3.47
CA VAL A 200 -1.79 -50.15 2.98
C VAL A 200 -1.19 -48.86 3.60
N PRO A 201 -1.37 -47.69 3.03
CA PRO A 201 -0.79 -46.44 3.57
C PRO A 201 -1.16 -46.15 5.01
N THR A 202 -2.33 -46.60 5.45
CA THR A 202 -2.76 -46.50 6.86
C THR A 202 -1.86 -47.25 7.83
N ASP A 203 -1.27 -48.38 7.40
CA ASP A 203 -0.32 -49.14 8.25
C ASP A 203 0.97 -48.32 8.47
N VAL A 204 1.43 -47.65 7.43
CA VAL A 204 2.59 -46.75 7.50
C VAL A 204 2.29 -45.54 8.40
N SER A 205 1.11 -44.91 8.22
CA SER A 205 0.69 -43.78 9.05
C SER A 205 0.56 -44.16 10.52
N ALA A 206 0.07 -45.38 10.79
CA ALA A 206 -0.06 -45.89 12.15
C ALA A 206 1.33 -46.11 12.78
N ALA A 207 2.26 -46.73 12.05
CA ALA A 207 3.64 -46.96 12.52
C ALA A 207 4.40 -45.63 12.77
N LEU A 208 4.19 -44.62 11.90
CA LEU A 208 4.72 -43.28 12.12
C LEU A 208 4.12 -42.65 13.38
N ALA A 209 2.80 -42.67 13.56
CA ALA A 209 2.15 -42.14 14.74
C ALA A 209 2.55 -42.78 16.03
N GLU A 210 2.86 -44.10 15.99
CA GLU A 210 3.29 -44.87 17.17
C GLU A 210 4.75 -44.56 17.57
N GLN A 211 5.66 -44.38 16.60
CA GLN A 211 7.10 -44.30 16.87
C GLN A 211 7.65 -42.87 16.77
N ASN A 212 7.03 -41.96 16.07
CA ASN A 212 7.43 -40.55 15.98
C ASN A 212 6.60 -39.69 16.94
N ILE A 213 6.73 -39.93 18.25
CA ILE A 213 5.97 -39.19 19.27
C ILE A 213 6.89 -38.50 20.26
N GLU A 214 6.39 -37.42 20.84
CA GLU A 214 6.96 -36.81 22.05
C GLU A 214 6.20 -37.35 23.25
N ALA A 215 6.90 -37.89 24.20
CA ALA A 215 6.30 -38.49 25.39
C ALA A 215 6.99 -38.00 26.67
N ALA A 216 6.24 -37.83 27.72
CA ALA A 216 6.71 -37.55 29.06
C ALA A 216 6.47 -38.78 29.96
N PRO A 217 7.40 -39.76 29.98
CA PRO A 217 7.19 -41.04 30.70
C PRO A 217 7.10 -40.89 32.22
N GLY A 218 7.45 -39.68 32.73
CA GLY A 218 7.38 -39.41 34.18
C GLY A 218 8.76 -39.36 34.84
N GLN A 219 8.72 -39.59 36.15
CA GLN A 219 9.93 -39.54 36.97
C GLN A 219 9.83 -40.61 38.11
N PHE A 220 10.97 -41.01 38.64
CA PHE A 220 11.02 -41.91 39.79
C PHE A 220 11.88 -41.32 40.88
N GLY A 221 11.65 -41.75 42.12
CA GLY A 221 12.34 -41.22 43.29
C GLY A 221 11.57 -40.11 44.03
N GLU A 222 10.31 -39.88 43.71
CA GLU A 222 9.44 -38.88 44.41
C GLU A 222 9.14 -39.29 45.87
N ARG A 223 9.07 -40.59 46.15
CA ARG A 223 8.81 -41.14 47.50
C ARG A 223 9.81 -42.20 47.85
N GLY A 224 10.40 -42.13 49.03
CA GLY A 224 11.37 -43.11 49.54
C GLY A 224 12.62 -42.45 50.11
N ASN A 225 13.60 -43.24 50.52
CA ASN A 225 14.87 -42.79 51.10
C ASN A 225 15.95 -42.56 50.05
N GLN A 226 15.58 -42.30 48.81
CA GLN A 226 16.51 -42.05 47.72
C GLN A 226 17.07 -40.64 47.81
N THR A 227 18.37 -40.47 47.56
CA THR A 227 19.04 -39.17 47.58
C THR A 227 18.71 -38.33 46.33
N PHE A 228 18.31 -38.99 45.23
CA PHE A 228 18.07 -38.32 43.94
C PHE A 228 16.75 -38.73 43.33
N GLN A 229 16.11 -37.75 42.69
CA GLN A 229 14.95 -37.95 41.84
C GLN A 229 15.42 -37.94 40.38
N TYR A 230 14.93 -38.85 39.56
CA TYR A 230 15.34 -38.99 38.16
C TYR A 230 14.12 -38.80 37.26
N THR A 231 14.25 -37.87 36.31
CA THR A 231 13.27 -37.70 35.25
C THR A 231 13.61 -38.65 34.09
N ILE A 232 12.61 -39.37 33.61
CA ILE A 232 12.76 -40.27 32.47
C ILE A 232 12.59 -39.41 31.22
N ARG A 233 13.61 -39.45 30.35
CA ARG A 233 13.58 -38.76 29.05
C ARG A 233 13.40 -39.81 27.95
N TYR A 234 12.40 -39.59 27.12
CA TYR A 234 12.22 -40.33 25.88
C TYR A 234 13.04 -39.66 24.74
N LYS A 235 13.39 -40.41 23.71
CA LYS A 235 14.20 -39.91 22.58
C LYS A 235 13.49 -38.70 21.86
N GLY A 236 12.19 -38.71 21.86
CA GLY A 236 11.37 -37.67 21.24
C GLY A 236 11.09 -37.90 19.75
N ARG A 237 10.72 -36.84 19.06
CA ARG A 237 10.46 -36.89 17.62
C ARG A 237 11.75 -37.18 16.83
N LEU A 238 11.62 -37.98 15.79
CA LEU A 238 12.67 -38.29 14.86
C LEU A 238 13.06 -37.06 14.02
N GLN A 239 14.36 -36.91 13.74
CA GLN A 239 14.85 -35.69 13.06
C GLN A 239 15.61 -36.03 11.76
N GLN A 240 16.22 -37.20 11.65
CA GLN A 240 17.04 -37.59 10.51
C GLN A 240 16.30 -38.61 9.63
N THR A 241 16.57 -38.60 8.34
CA THR A 241 15.99 -39.55 7.37
C THR A 241 16.26 -40.99 7.76
N THR A 242 17.48 -41.29 8.22
CA THR A 242 17.88 -42.61 8.70
C THR A 242 17.06 -43.12 9.90
N GLU A 243 16.62 -42.20 10.77
CA GLU A 243 15.75 -42.55 11.90
C GLU A 243 14.36 -42.93 11.45
N PHE A 244 13.85 -42.24 10.38
CA PHE A 244 12.57 -42.61 9.76
C PHE A 244 12.67 -43.90 8.97
N GLU A 245 13.77 -44.15 8.26
CA GLU A 245 14.04 -45.45 7.58
C GLU A 245 13.98 -46.64 8.55
N ASP A 246 14.43 -46.44 9.77
CA ASP A 246 14.46 -47.45 10.83
C ASP A 246 13.09 -47.75 11.49
N ILE A 247 12.04 -46.97 11.20
CA ILE A 247 10.68 -47.22 11.74
C ILE A 247 10.22 -48.62 11.37
N VAL A 248 9.82 -49.40 12.36
CA VAL A 248 9.31 -50.76 12.17
C VAL A 248 7.85 -50.76 11.83
N ILE A 249 7.47 -51.24 10.66
CA ILE A 249 6.06 -51.33 10.20
C ILE A 249 5.44 -52.65 10.67
N LYS A 250 6.16 -53.75 10.48
CA LYS A 250 5.64 -55.10 10.74
C LYS A 250 6.74 -56.11 11.08
N ALA A 251 6.45 -56.99 12.03
CA ALA A 251 7.28 -58.18 12.24
C ALA A 251 6.88 -59.28 11.23
N LEU A 252 7.88 -59.90 10.59
CA LEU A 252 7.69 -60.96 9.62
C LEU A 252 7.69 -62.33 10.29
N PRO A 253 7.06 -63.37 9.71
CA PRO A 253 6.98 -64.73 10.28
C PRO A 253 8.37 -65.42 10.47
N ASP A 254 9.38 -64.96 9.75
CA ASP A 254 10.74 -65.45 9.79
C ASP A 254 11.59 -64.82 10.93
N GLY A 255 10.96 -63.96 11.72
CA GLY A 255 11.63 -63.20 12.81
C GLY A 255 12.30 -61.91 12.39
N ASN A 256 12.33 -61.57 11.11
CA ASN A 256 12.79 -60.31 10.59
C ASN A 256 11.76 -59.19 10.83
N VAL A 257 12.19 -57.94 10.76
CA VAL A 257 11.30 -56.78 10.84
C VAL A 257 11.32 -56.04 9.51
N LEU A 258 10.14 -55.65 9.05
CA LEU A 258 9.99 -54.82 7.88
C LEU A 258 10.04 -53.36 8.32
N ARG A 259 10.95 -52.59 7.77
CA ARG A 259 11.18 -51.17 8.09
C ARG A 259 10.55 -50.27 7.05
N LEU A 260 10.39 -49.02 7.40
CA LEU A 260 9.84 -48.01 6.51
C LEU A 260 10.73 -47.79 5.27
N GLY A 261 12.05 -47.80 5.43
CA GLY A 261 13.01 -47.73 4.31
C GLY A 261 12.93 -48.88 3.29
N ASP A 262 12.38 -50.04 3.70
CA ASP A 262 12.16 -51.15 2.77
C ASP A 262 11.01 -50.89 1.78
N VAL A 263 9.99 -50.10 2.19
CA VAL A 263 8.73 -49.88 1.45
C VAL A 263 8.53 -48.44 0.98
N ALA A 264 9.48 -47.55 1.33
CA ALA A 264 9.39 -46.13 0.94
C ALA A 264 10.79 -45.56 0.67
N ASP A 265 10.88 -44.51 -0.13
CA ASP A 265 12.04 -43.64 -0.21
C ASP A 265 11.79 -42.41 0.70
N ILE A 266 12.78 -42.06 1.52
CA ILE A 266 12.62 -41.02 2.55
C ILE A 266 13.66 -39.93 2.30
N GLU A 267 13.14 -38.71 2.17
CA GLU A 267 13.98 -37.52 1.98
C GLU A 267 13.48 -36.32 2.78
N LEU A 268 14.39 -35.42 3.12
CA LEU A 268 14.03 -34.11 3.64
C LEU A 268 13.76 -33.19 2.46
N GLY A 269 12.50 -32.89 2.22
CA GLY A 269 12.04 -32.05 1.11
C GLY A 269 11.12 -30.92 1.57
N ARG A 270 10.26 -30.43 0.67
CA ARG A 270 9.31 -29.36 0.92
C ARG A 270 7.93 -29.94 1.26
N LEU A 271 7.17 -29.23 2.09
CA LEU A 271 5.79 -29.63 2.44
C LEU A 271 4.89 -29.66 1.19
N ALA A 272 5.07 -28.73 0.27
CA ALA A 272 4.42 -28.70 -1.04
C ALA A 272 5.36 -28.05 -2.08
N TYR A 273 5.14 -28.36 -3.35
CA TYR A 273 5.96 -27.87 -4.47
C TYR A 273 5.23 -26.79 -5.28
N THR A 274 4.36 -26.01 -4.64
CA THR A 274 3.50 -25.00 -5.32
C THR A 274 4.26 -23.77 -5.77
N PHE A 275 5.26 -23.33 -5.01
CA PHE A 275 5.97 -22.08 -5.25
C PHE A 275 7.37 -22.33 -5.81
N ASN A 276 7.72 -21.61 -6.86
CA ASN A 276 9.07 -21.47 -7.36
C ASN A 276 9.32 -20.01 -7.73
N ASN A 277 10.35 -19.40 -7.17
CA ASN A 277 10.62 -17.97 -7.36
C ASN A 277 12.01 -17.78 -7.96
N MET A 278 12.17 -16.68 -8.68
CA MET A 278 13.46 -16.27 -9.25
C MET A 278 13.64 -14.76 -9.14
N VAL A 279 14.87 -14.33 -8.97
CA VAL A 279 15.30 -12.93 -9.07
C VAL A 279 16.39 -12.84 -10.13
N ASN A 280 16.15 -12.02 -11.17
CA ASN A 280 17.08 -11.83 -12.28
C ASN A 280 17.56 -13.14 -12.94
N GLY A 281 16.74 -14.20 -12.90
CA GLY A 281 17.05 -15.53 -13.44
C GLY A 281 17.70 -16.50 -12.45
N HIS A 282 18.06 -16.08 -11.23
CA HIS A 282 18.60 -16.93 -10.16
C HIS A 282 17.48 -17.43 -9.24
N LYS A 283 17.67 -18.62 -8.67
CA LYS A 283 16.73 -19.18 -7.70
C LYS A 283 16.59 -18.28 -6.49
N ALA A 284 15.37 -18.06 -6.07
CA ALA A 284 15.05 -17.13 -5.00
C ALA A 284 13.89 -17.62 -4.13
N VAL A 285 13.78 -17.04 -2.95
CA VAL A 285 12.63 -17.18 -2.06
C VAL A 285 12.06 -15.80 -1.79
N SER A 286 10.83 -15.56 -2.21
CA SER A 286 10.17 -14.28 -2.06
C SER A 286 9.37 -14.22 -0.77
N CYS A 287 9.40 -13.06 -0.11
CA CYS A 287 8.69 -12.77 1.12
C CYS A 287 7.80 -11.54 0.93
N ILE A 288 6.56 -11.62 1.39
CA ILE A 288 5.62 -10.51 1.35
C ILE A 288 5.36 -10.05 2.78
N VAL A 289 5.47 -8.75 3.02
CA VAL A 289 5.15 -8.11 4.30
C VAL A 289 3.91 -7.25 4.15
N TYR A 290 2.96 -7.47 5.03
CA TYR A 290 1.66 -6.77 5.03
C TYR A 290 1.54 -5.82 6.21
N GLN A 291 0.80 -4.75 5.99
CA GLN A 291 0.53 -3.74 6.99
C GLN A 291 -0.44 -4.24 8.06
N MET A 292 -0.17 -3.87 9.31
CA MET A 292 -1.16 -3.95 10.38
C MET A 292 -2.18 -2.81 10.23
N ALA A 293 -3.46 -3.12 10.33
CA ALA A 293 -4.50 -2.10 10.29
C ALA A 293 -4.26 -1.00 11.34
N GLY A 294 -4.32 0.27 10.91
CA GLY A 294 -4.09 1.44 11.75
C GLY A 294 -2.63 1.76 12.09
N SER A 295 -1.65 1.05 11.49
CA SER A 295 -0.22 1.34 11.66
C SER A 295 0.28 2.40 10.69
N ASN A 296 1.41 3.04 11.02
CA ASN A 296 2.12 3.95 10.11
C ASN A 296 3.00 3.15 9.14
N ALA A 297 2.58 3.06 7.88
CA ALA A 297 3.30 2.32 6.84
C ALA A 297 4.76 2.77 6.68
N THR A 298 4.99 4.09 6.64
CA THR A 298 6.33 4.66 6.42
C THR A 298 7.30 4.33 7.54
N GLU A 299 6.88 4.49 8.81
CA GLU A 299 7.67 4.12 9.98
C GLU A 299 7.97 2.61 9.99
N THR A 300 6.96 1.80 9.66
CA THR A 300 7.08 0.35 9.60
C THR A 300 8.09 -0.09 8.54
N ILE A 301 8.02 0.49 7.34
CA ILE A 301 8.95 0.16 6.24
C ILE A 301 10.38 0.58 6.60
N SER A 302 10.59 1.77 7.16
CA SER A 302 11.93 2.21 7.57
C SER A 302 12.54 1.28 8.63
N ASN A 303 11.73 0.81 9.57
CA ASN A 303 12.17 -0.18 10.56
C ASN A 303 12.46 -1.55 9.91
N LEU A 304 11.68 -1.94 8.88
CA LEU A 304 11.94 -3.16 8.11
C LEU A 304 13.25 -3.08 7.33
N GLU A 305 13.54 -1.95 6.69
CA GLU A 305 14.80 -1.72 5.98
C GLU A 305 16.01 -1.85 6.93
N GLU A 306 15.90 -1.33 8.15
CA GLU A 306 16.95 -1.47 9.16
C GLU A 306 17.16 -2.95 9.54
N VAL A 307 16.07 -3.71 9.72
CA VAL A 307 16.15 -5.15 10.01
C VAL A 307 16.76 -5.92 8.84
N LEU A 308 16.34 -5.63 7.60
CA LEU A 308 16.88 -6.30 6.41
C LEU A 308 18.35 -5.95 6.16
N ALA A 309 18.77 -4.69 6.41
CA ALA A 309 20.16 -4.28 6.31
C ALA A 309 21.05 -5.05 7.32
N LYS A 310 20.60 -5.18 8.58
CA LYS A 310 21.29 -6.00 9.59
C LYS A 310 21.32 -7.48 9.21
N ALA A 311 20.22 -7.98 8.67
CA ALA A 311 20.14 -9.35 8.20
C ALA A 311 21.13 -9.62 7.06
N GLN A 312 21.26 -8.68 6.09
CA GLN A 312 22.22 -8.79 4.98
C GLN A 312 23.67 -8.98 5.46
N GLU A 313 24.05 -8.33 6.57
CA GLU A 313 25.40 -8.48 7.15
C GLU A 313 25.64 -9.88 7.75
N SER A 314 24.57 -10.57 8.16
CA SER A 314 24.62 -11.88 8.82
C SER A 314 24.27 -13.06 7.92
N LEU A 315 23.92 -12.80 6.64
CA LEU A 315 23.59 -13.86 5.69
C LEU A 315 24.79 -14.80 5.42
N PRO A 316 24.53 -16.09 5.15
CA PRO A 316 25.52 -16.99 4.59
C PRO A 316 26.14 -16.42 3.30
N THR A 317 27.44 -16.67 3.09
CA THR A 317 28.18 -16.16 1.93
C THR A 317 27.53 -16.59 0.63
N GLY A 318 27.20 -15.62 -0.25
CA GLY A 318 26.54 -15.86 -1.54
C GLY A 318 25.04 -15.56 -1.52
N LEU A 319 24.38 -15.52 -0.36
CA LEU A 319 22.99 -15.09 -0.27
C LEU A 319 22.89 -13.57 -0.23
N ASN A 320 21.94 -13.04 -0.98
CA ASN A 320 21.63 -11.62 -1.06
C ASN A 320 20.14 -11.36 -0.88
N ILE A 321 19.80 -10.14 -0.41
CA ILE A 321 18.42 -9.65 -0.33
C ILE A 321 18.17 -8.70 -1.49
N ASN A 322 17.13 -8.96 -2.26
CA ASN A 322 16.61 -8.03 -3.27
C ASN A 322 15.24 -7.50 -2.84
N ILE A 323 15.09 -6.19 -2.76
CA ILE A 323 13.80 -5.53 -2.48
C ILE A 323 13.13 -5.25 -3.82
N ALA A 324 12.15 -6.10 -4.18
CA ALA A 324 11.43 -6.01 -5.44
C ALA A 324 10.38 -4.90 -5.44
N GLN A 325 9.76 -4.65 -4.29
CA GLN A 325 8.78 -3.57 -4.10
C GLN A 325 8.93 -2.98 -2.70
N ASN A 326 8.96 -1.65 -2.65
CA ASN A 326 8.97 -0.85 -1.44
C ASN A 326 8.03 0.34 -1.61
N ALA A 327 6.98 0.41 -0.80
CA ALA A 327 6.01 1.50 -0.90
C ALA A 327 6.59 2.88 -0.52
N ASN A 328 7.70 2.92 0.23
CA ASN A 328 8.37 4.16 0.59
C ASN A 328 9.17 4.79 -0.57
N ASP A 329 9.64 4.03 -1.55
CA ASP A 329 10.46 4.56 -2.65
C ASP A 329 9.71 5.69 -3.38
N PHE A 330 8.49 5.41 -3.80
CA PHE A 330 7.64 6.41 -4.45
C PHE A 330 7.20 7.54 -3.51
N LEU A 331 6.89 7.21 -2.24
CA LEU A 331 6.47 8.21 -1.25
C LEU A 331 7.56 9.26 -1.02
N PHE A 332 8.80 8.83 -0.76
CA PHE A 332 9.89 9.77 -0.49
C PHE A 332 10.28 10.57 -1.73
N ALA A 333 10.27 9.96 -2.92
CA ALA A 333 10.46 10.66 -4.17
C ALA A 333 9.39 11.76 -4.38
N SER A 334 8.13 11.43 -4.16
CA SER A 334 7.01 12.38 -4.28
C SER A 334 7.10 13.51 -3.24
N ILE A 335 7.40 13.20 -1.97
CA ILE A 335 7.59 14.22 -0.93
C ILE A 335 8.75 15.15 -1.28
N HIS A 336 9.86 14.60 -1.75
CA HIS A 336 11.03 15.40 -2.17
C HIS A 336 10.66 16.38 -3.28
N GLU A 337 9.93 15.94 -4.30
CA GLU A 337 9.51 16.80 -5.40
C GLU A 337 8.51 17.88 -4.95
N VAL A 338 7.59 17.56 -4.02
CA VAL A 338 6.68 18.56 -3.46
C VAL A 338 7.42 19.59 -2.58
N ILE A 339 8.41 19.17 -1.78
CA ILE A 339 9.24 20.10 -1.00
C ILE A 339 10.06 21.00 -1.93
N LYS A 340 10.64 20.46 -3.00
CA LYS A 340 11.34 21.22 -4.03
C LYS A 340 10.42 22.24 -4.68
N THR A 341 9.22 21.83 -5.10
CA THR A 341 8.18 22.71 -5.65
C THR A 341 7.78 23.81 -4.67
N LEU A 342 7.66 23.50 -3.37
CA LEU A 342 7.36 24.47 -2.33
C LEU A 342 8.47 25.55 -2.19
N ILE A 343 9.74 25.14 -2.27
CA ILE A 343 10.88 26.04 -2.26
C ILE A 343 10.92 26.89 -3.54
N GLU A 344 10.71 26.28 -4.70
CA GLU A 344 10.65 26.98 -5.99
C GLU A 344 9.50 27.99 -6.03
N ALA A 345 8.30 27.62 -5.57
CA ALA A 345 7.17 28.52 -5.45
C ALA A 345 7.47 29.70 -4.53
N PHE A 346 8.09 29.45 -3.37
CA PHE A 346 8.51 30.50 -2.46
C PHE A 346 9.51 31.49 -3.10
N ILE A 347 10.52 30.95 -3.82
CA ILE A 347 11.52 31.78 -4.50
C ILE A 347 10.85 32.61 -5.62
N LEU A 348 9.98 32.01 -6.43
CA LEU A 348 9.25 32.73 -7.47
C LEU A 348 8.38 33.85 -6.91
N VAL A 349 7.61 33.56 -5.85
CA VAL A 349 6.80 34.56 -5.15
C VAL A 349 7.71 35.68 -4.61
N PHE A 350 8.83 35.36 -3.98
CA PHE A 350 9.78 36.37 -3.51
C PHE A 350 10.28 37.27 -4.65
N ILE A 351 10.66 36.70 -5.78
CA ILE A 351 11.13 37.46 -6.96
C ILE A 351 10.01 38.37 -7.48
N VAL A 352 8.80 37.84 -7.65
CA VAL A 352 7.66 38.63 -8.14
C VAL A 352 7.36 39.78 -7.19
N VAL A 353 7.24 39.52 -5.90
CA VAL A 353 7.00 40.56 -4.89
C VAL A 353 8.10 41.62 -4.90
N TYR A 354 9.38 41.20 -5.05
CA TYR A 354 10.52 42.13 -5.16
C TYR A 354 10.44 43.03 -6.41
N ILE A 355 10.04 42.46 -7.55
CA ILE A 355 9.91 43.25 -8.80
C ILE A 355 8.81 44.32 -8.67
N PHE A 356 7.71 44.00 -7.97
CA PHE A 356 6.60 44.94 -7.81
C PHE A 356 6.83 45.96 -6.70
N LEU A 357 7.33 45.55 -5.53
CA LEU A 357 7.57 46.44 -4.41
C LEU A 357 8.89 47.26 -4.55
N GLN A 358 9.85 46.76 -5.37
CA GLN A 358 11.12 47.44 -5.68
C GLN A 358 11.97 47.83 -4.45
N ASP A 359 11.63 47.33 -3.29
CA ASP A 359 12.34 47.54 -2.03
C ASP A 359 12.56 46.22 -1.28
N MET A 360 13.81 45.91 -0.97
CA MET A 360 14.19 44.66 -0.31
C MET A 360 13.60 44.53 1.10
N ARG A 361 13.44 45.66 1.80
CA ARG A 361 12.90 45.68 3.16
C ARG A 361 11.42 45.34 3.18
N SER A 362 10.70 45.89 2.23
CA SER A 362 9.28 45.62 2.01
C SER A 362 9.05 44.17 1.61
N THR A 363 9.90 43.61 0.73
CA THR A 363 9.82 42.20 0.26
C THR A 363 10.14 41.23 1.38
N LEU A 364 11.01 41.58 2.34
CA LEU A 364 11.37 40.68 3.42
C LEU A 364 10.20 40.41 4.38
N ILE A 365 9.20 41.29 4.45
CA ILE A 365 8.04 41.15 5.34
C ILE A 365 7.16 39.98 4.93
N PRO A 366 6.65 39.91 3.69
CA PRO A 366 5.96 38.73 3.21
C PRO A 366 6.83 37.47 3.23
N ALA A 367 8.13 37.60 2.92
CA ALA A 367 9.07 36.47 2.93
C ALA A 367 9.25 35.84 4.32
N ILE A 368 9.08 36.59 5.39
CA ILE A 368 9.07 36.06 6.76
C ILE A 368 7.68 35.53 7.13
N ALA A 369 6.62 36.22 6.74
CA ALA A 369 5.25 35.87 7.11
C ALA A 369 4.81 34.49 6.53
N ILE A 370 5.22 34.16 5.30
CA ILE A 370 4.86 32.89 4.62
C ILE A 370 5.36 31.67 5.40
N PRO A 371 6.68 31.50 5.67
CA PRO A 371 7.17 30.35 6.43
C PRO A 371 6.55 30.25 7.82
N VAL A 372 6.29 31.37 8.48
CA VAL A 372 5.65 31.40 9.81
C VAL A 372 4.26 30.79 9.73
N ALA A 373 3.44 31.14 8.73
CA ALA A 373 2.08 30.61 8.57
C ALA A 373 2.11 29.11 8.21
N LEU A 374 2.98 28.71 7.29
CA LEU A 374 3.08 27.32 6.85
C LEU A 374 3.59 26.39 7.95
N VAL A 375 4.64 26.79 8.66
CA VAL A 375 5.19 25.98 9.76
C VAL A 375 4.20 25.90 10.92
N ALA A 376 3.49 26.98 11.22
CA ALA A 376 2.43 27.01 12.24
C ALA A 376 1.31 25.99 11.96
N THR A 377 1.02 25.72 10.69
CA THR A 377 -0.03 24.78 10.27
C THR A 377 0.25 23.37 10.80
N PHE A 378 1.50 22.91 10.80
CA PHE A 378 1.87 21.58 11.29
C PHE A 378 1.52 21.36 12.77
N PHE A 379 1.58 22.40 13.59
CA PHE A 379 1.18 22.29 15.00
C PHE A 379 -0.30 21.91 15.14
N VAL A 380 -1.17 22.57 14.38
CA VAL A 380 -2.61 22.28 14.44
C VAL A 380 -2.92 20.93 13.80
N LEU A 381 -2.25 20.58 12.69
CA LEU A 381 -2.40 19.23 12.08
C LEU A 381 -2.07 18.14 13.10
N LYS A 382 -1.04 18.33 13.93
CA LYS A 382 -0.70 17.39 15.02
C LYS A 382 -1.81 17.29 16.07
N LEU A 383 -2.39 18.41 16.47
CA LEU A 383 -3.47 18.44 17.47
C LEU A 383 -4.73 17.73 17.01
N ILE A 384 -5.05 17.78 15.72
CA ILE A 384 -6.24 17.14 15.13
C ILE A 384 -5.98 15.71 14.62
N GLY A 385 -4.73 15.19 14.79
CA GLY A 385 -4.36 13.82 14.43
C GLY A 385 -4.21 13.57 12.92
N PHE A 386 -3.86 14.60 12.14
CA PHE A 386 -3.57 14.43 10.72
C PHE A 386 -2.13 13.95 10.50
N SER A 387 -1.83 13.54 9.25
CA SER A 387 -0.50 13.16 8.80
C SER A 387 0.09 14.19 7.83
N VAL A 388 1.41 14.19 7.68
CA VAL A 388 2.07 14.82 6.53
C VAL A 388 1.93 13.86 5.36
N ASN A 389 1.21 14.28 4.33
CA ASN A 389 0.97 13.48 3.14
C ASN A 389 0.91 14.35 1.89
N LEU A 390 0.83 13.74 0.71
CA LEU A 390 0.81 14.46 -0.56
C LEU A 390 -0.31 15.51 -0.62
N LEU A 391 -1.46 15.26 0.00
CA LEU A 391 -2.59 16.20 -0.01
C LEU A 391 -2.34 17.40 0.91
N THR A 392 -1.85 17.16 2.13
CA THR A 392 -1.55 18.24 3.07
C THR A 392 -0.39 19.11 2.56
N LEU A 393 0.62 18.50 1.94
CA LEU A 393 1.72 19.23 1.31
C LEU A 393 1.27 20.01 0.07
N SER A 394 0.43 19.43 -0.79
CA SER A 394 -0.15 20.11 -1.95
C SER A 394 -1.03 21.28 -1.52
N ALA A 395 -1.81 21.13 -0.44
CA ALA A 395 -2.54 22.24 0.16
C ALA A 395 -1.60 23.36 0.62
N MET A 396 -0.44 23.03 1.18
CA MET A 396 0.55 24.03 1.58
C MET A 396 1.20 24.76 0.40
N VAL A 397 1.48 24.05 -0.70
CA VAL A 397 1.96 24.70 -1.95
C VAL A 397 0.94 25.73 -2.45
N LEU A 398 -0.33 25.33 -2.49
CA LEU A 398 -1.41 26.25 -2.87
C LEU A 398 -1.58 27.39 -1.87
N ALA A 399 -1.41 27.11 -0.56
CA ALA A 399 -1.52 28.09 0.49
C ALA A 399 -0.47 29.22 0.37
N ILE A 400 0.73 28.96 -0.19
CA ILE A 400 1.75 30.02 -0.42
C ILE A 400 1.14 31.16 -1.22
N ALA A 401 0.43 30.84 -2.30
CA ALA A 401 -0.16 31.86 -3.19
C ALA A 401 -1.23 32.70 -2.48
N ILE A 402 -1.98 32.11 -1.55
CA ILE A 402 -3.05 32.80 -0.82
C ILE A 402 -2.49 33.59 0.38
N VAL A 403 -1.53 32.98 1.12
CA VAL A 403 -0.93 33.54 2.33
C VAL A 403 -0.12 34.79 2.02
N VAL A 404 0.51 34.87 0.86
CA VAL A 404 1.32 36.03 0.47
C VAL A 404 0.48 37.29 0.28
N ASP A 405 -0.77 37.15 -0.21
CA ASP A 405 -1.64 38.29 -0.52
C ASP A 405 -1.96 39.11 0.73
N ASP A 406 -2.27 38.48 1.85
CA ASP A 406 -2.54 39.18 3.11
C ASP A 406 -1.36 40.05 3.55
N ALA A 407 -0.14 39.52 3.45
CA ALA A 407 1.06 40.26 3.83
C ALA A 407 1.39 41.40 2.86
N ILE A 408 1.16 41.20 1.54
CA ILE A 408 1.35 42.22 0.52
C ILE A 408 0.40 43.41 0.76
N VAL A 409 -0.89 43.12 0.99
CA VAL A 409 -1.90 44.17 1.24
C VAL A 409 -1.50 45.04 2.43
N VAL A 410 -0.99 44.45 3.49
CA VAL A 410 -0.49 45.21 4.66
C VAL A 410 0.69 46.10 4.28
N VAL A 411 1.69 45.54 3.59
CA VAL A 411 2.91 46.30 3.22
C VAL A 411 2.56 47.45 2.29
N GLU A 412 1.72 47.19 1.27
CA GLU A 412 1.28 48.19 0.30
C GLU A 412 0.43 49.28 0.96
N GLY A 413 -0.47 48.94 1.88
CA GLY A 413 -1.23 49.88 2.64
C GLY A 413 -0.38 50.82 3.51
N VAL A 414 0.67 50.28 4.14
CA VAL A 414 1.61 51.07 4.91
C VAL A 414 2.45 51.99 4.00
N HIS A 415 2.90 51.51 2.83
CA HIS A 415 3.58 52.32 1.82
C HIS A 415 2.70 53.45 1.34
N ALA A 416 1.44 53.19 1.01
CA ALA A 416 0.49 54.23 0.58
C ALA A 416 0.34 55.34 1.64
N LYS A 417 0.40 55.01 2.93
CA LYS A 417 0.38 56.03 3.99
C LYS A 417 1.71 56.78 4.11
N LEU A 418 2.83 56.12 3.93
CA LEU A 418 4.16 56.77 3.91
C LEU A 418 4.23 57.78 2.73
N ASP A 419 3.71 57.44 1.56
CA ASP A 419 3.64 58.30 0.38
C ASP A 419 2.71 59.51 0.60
N GLN A 420 1.72 59.41 1.50
CA GLN A 420 0.90 60.53 1.96
C GLN A 420 1.58 61.48 2.91
N GLY A 421 2.86 61.24 3.27
CA GLY A 421 3.68 62.16 4.07
C GLY A 421 3.78 61.82 5.56
N TYR A 422 3.45 60.62 5.99
CA TYR A 422 3.66 60.19 7.36
C TYR A 422 5.18 60.14 7.67
N LYS A 423 5.60 60.81 8.74
CA LYS A 423 7.02 60.84 9.16
C LYS A 423 7.47 59.64 9.94
N SER A 424 6.55 58.75 10.37
CA SER A 424 6.83 57.58 11.18
C SER A 424 6.18 56.36 10.55
N SER A 425 6.96 55.33 10.22
CA SER A 425 6.47 54.05 9.74
C SER A 425 5.50 53.37 10.72
N ARG A 426 5.68 53.65 12.02
CA ARG A 426 4.81 53.16 13.09
C ARG A 426 3.41 53.79 13.02
N GLU A 427 3.33 55.12 12.86
CA GLU A 427 2.06 55.82 12.72
C GLU A 427 1.37 55.46 11.42
N ALA A 428 2.12 55.36 10.32
CA ALA A 428 1.62 54.88 9.03
C ALA A 428 1.04 53.45 9.15
N SER A 429 1.71 52.57 9.90
CA SER A 429 1.23 51.20 10.12
C SER A 429 -0.06 51.15 10.95
N ILE A 430 -0.18 52.00 12.00
CA ILE A 430 -1.39 52.07 12.83
C ILE A 430 -2.57 52.56 12.00
N ASP A 431 -2.39 53.62 11.19
CA ASP A 431 -3.44 54.19 10.38
C ASP A 431 -3.86 53.23 9.22
N ALA A 432 -2.88 52.64 8.54
CA ALA A 432 -3.16 51.63 7.51
C ALA A 432 -3.96 50.46 8.09
N MET A 433 -3.58 49.93 9.27
CA MET A 433 -4.31 48.80 9.85
C MET A 433 -5.69 49.17 10.39
N SER A 434 -5.94 50.45 10.72
CA SER A 434 -7.28 50.88 11.09
C SER A 434 -8.25 50.77 9.91
N GLU A 435 -7.78 50.98 8.68
CA GLU A 435 -8.56 50.85 7.44
C GLU A 435 -8.59 49.42 6.94
N LEU A 436 -7.47 48.69 6.93
CA LEU A 436 -7.32 47.40 6.31
C LEU A 436 -7.73 46.23 7.22
N GLY A 437 -7.69 46.38 8.54
CA GLY A 437 -7.92 45.26 9.47
C GLY A 437 -9.28 44.58 9.30
N GLY A 438 -10.33 45.35 9.01
CA GLY A 438 -11.66 44.84 8.72
C GLY A 438 -11.71 44.06 7.39
N ALA A 439 -11.01 44.57 6.38
CA ALA A 439 -10.95 43.92 5.06
C ALA A 439 -10.21 42.58 5.14
N ILE A 440 -9.07 42.50 5.84
CA ILE A 440 -8.30 41.27 6.03
C ILE A 440 -9.15 40.18 6.70
N VAL A 441 -9.85 40.53 7.80
CA VAL A 441 -10.75 39.60 8.49
C VAL A 441 -11.85 39.11 7.55
N SER A 442 -12.45 40.01 6.74
CA SER A 442 -13.50 39.65 5.81
C SER A 442 -12.98 38.71 4.70
N ILE A 443 -11.83 39.00 4.11
CA ILE A 443 -11.17 38.15 3.09
C ILE A 443 -10.90 36.76 3.66
N THR A 444 -10.32 36.70 4.84
CA THR A 444 -10.01 35.42 5.52
C THR A 444 -11.27 34.58 5.75
N LEU A 445 -12.35 35.19 6.26
CA LEU A 445 -13.62 34.50 6.49
C LEU A 445 -14.25 34.00 5.18
N VAL A 446 -14.17 34.79 4.12
CA VAL A 446 -14.67 34.38 2.78
C VAL A 446 -13.84 33.20 2.28
N MET A 447 -12.52 33.26 2.35
CA MET A 447 -11.64 32.14 1.92
C MET A 447 -11.89 30.87 2.75
N MET A 448 -11.98 30.98 4.07
CA MET A 448 -12.29 29.85 4.94
C MET A 448 -13.68 29.25 4.65
N SER A 449 -14.66 30.09 4.28
CA SER A 449 -16.01 29.64 3.95
C SER A 449 -16.08 28.79 2.68
N VAL A 450 -15.05 28.81 1.83
CA VAL A 450 -14.93 27.93 0.65
C VAL A 450 -14.39 26.56 1.07
N PHE A 451 -13.37 26.50 1.94
CA PHE A 451 -12.68 25.26 2.28
C PHE A 451 -13.33 24.48 3.42
N ILE A 452 -13.95 25.15 4.40
CA ILE A 452 -14.59 24.50 5.54
C ILE A 452 -15.74 23.57 5.13
N PRO A 453 -16.69 23.95 4.25
CA PRO A 453 -17.80 23.07 3.85
C PRO A 453 -17.33 21.77 3.18
N VAL A 454 -16.27 21.84 2.40
CA VAL A 454 -15.67 20.67 1.74
C VAL A 454 -15.18 19.64 2.77
N SER A 455 -14.83 20.09 3.96
CA SER A 455 -14.38 19.21 5.06
C SER A 455 -15.49 18.39 5.70
N PHE A 456 -16.75 18.66 5.41
CA PHE A 456 -17.91 17.90 5.89
C PHE A 456 -18.43 16.87 4.88
N MET A 457 -17.76 16.69 3.76
CA MET A 457 -18.09 15.62 2.82
C MET A 457 -17.86 14.25 3.47
N GLY A 458 -18.78 13.32 3.26
CA GLY A 458 -18.68 11.96 3.75
C GLY A 458 -18.02 11.00 2.76
N GLY A 459 -17.73 9.78 3.22
CA GLY A 459 -17.13 8.72 2.42
C GLY A 459 -15.63 8.88 2.17
N THR A 460 -15.08 8.02 1.34
CA THR A 460 -13.63 7.97 1.03
C THR A 460 -13.12 9.29 0.44
N ALA A 461 -13.84 9.83 -0.57
CA ALA A 461 -13.51 11.13 -1.14
C ALA A 461 -13.57 12.25 -0.09
N GLY A 462 -14.51 12.18 0.84
CA GLY A 462 -14.63 13.14 1.94
C GLY A 462 -13.38 13.16 2.84
N THR A 463 -12.78 12.03 3.12
CA THR A 463 -11.53 11.96 3.90
C THR A 463 -10.37 12.67 3.21
N PHE A 464 -10.25 12.54 1.88
CA PHE A 464 -9.28 13.27 1.06
C PHE A 464 -9.51 14.78 1.13
N TYR A 465 -10.70 15.22 0.79
CA TYR A 465 -11.05 16.64 0.76
C TYR A 465 -11.01 17.29 2.13
N ARG A 466 -11.32 16.55 3.19
CA ARG A 466 -11.23 17.02 4.57
C ARG A 466 -9.82 17.38 4.95
N GLN A 467 -8.82 16.52 4.66
CA GLN A 467 -7.43 16.84 4.99
C GLN A 467 -6.91 18.03 4.18
N PHE A 468 -7.20 18.08 2.89
CA PHE A 468 -6.84 19.22 2.04
C PHE A 468 -7.53 20.53 2.52
N GLY A 469 -8.84 20.52 2.69
CA GLY A 469 -9.63 21.69 3.03
C GLY A 469 -9.32 22.26 4.42
N ILE A 470 -9.16 21.40 5.42
CA ILE A 470 -8.78 21.83 6.79
C ILE A 470 -7.37 22.39 6.79
N THR A 471 -6.40 21.74 6.10
CA THR A 471 -5.02 22.27 6.01
C THR A 471 -5.01 23.66 5.38
N MET A 472 -5.76 23.88 4.30
CA MET A 472 -5.92 25.18 3.68
C MET A 472 -6.52 26.21 4.66
N ALA A 473 -7.63 25.86 5.31
CA ALA A 473 -8.32 26.77 6.23
C ALA A 473 -7.42 27.19 7.41
N ILE A 474 -6.62 26.24 7.96
CA ILE A 474 -5.65 26.52 9.03
C ILE A 474 -4.56 27.45 8.53
N SER A 475 -3.97 27.17 7.35
CA SER A 475 -2.90 28.00 6.77
C SER A 475 -3.38 29.44 6.51
N ILE A 476 -4.59 29.60 5.98
CA ILE A 476 -5.24 30.90 5.77
C ILE A 476 -5.48 31.62 7.12
N GLY A 477 -5.92 30.89 8.15
CA GLY A 477 -6.11 31.42 9.49
C GLY A 477 -4.81 31.97 10.11
N PHE A 478 -3.69 31.25 9.95
CA PHE A 478 -2.37 31.75 10.39
C PHE A 478 -1.86 32.90 9.53
N SER A 479 -2.19 32.93 8.21
CA SER A 479 -1.91 34.08 7.36
C SER A 479 -2.55 35.35 7.91
N ALA A 480 -3.85 35.29 8.20
CA ALA A 480 -4.57 36.42 8.76
C ALA A 480 -4.02 36.85 10.13
N LEU A 481 -3.65 35.87 11.01
CA LEU A 481 -3.02 36.17 12.28
C LEU A 481 -1.72 36.94 12.07
N ASN A 482 -0.88 36.51 11.13
CA ASN A 482 0.38 37.16 10.80
C ASN A 482 0.13 38.56 10.19
N ALA A 483 -0.82 38.70 9.29
CA ALA A 483 -1.19 39.96 8.65
C ALA A 483 -1.74 41.00 9.65
N LEU A 484 -2.41 40.54 10.71
CA LEU A 484 -2.93 41.42 11.76
C LEU A 484 -1.92 41.72 12.89
N THR A 485 -0.86 40.92 13.04
CA THR A 485 0.08 41.03 14.18
C THR A 485 1.53 41.23 13.74
N LEU A 486 2.10 40.23 13.00
CA LEU A 486 3.51 40.20 12.64
C LEU A 486 3.82 41.21 11.52
N SER A 487 3.08 41.16 10.40
CA SER A 487 3.37 42.00 9.23
C SER A 487 3.34 43.50 9.54
N PRO A 488 2.34 44.09 10.24
CA PRO A 488 2.35 45.51 10.57
C PRO A 488 3.43 45.86 11.60
N ALA A 489 3.79 44.95 12.50
CA ALA A 489 4.90 45.16 13.42
C ALA A 489 6.25 45.21 12.70
N LEU A 490 6.46 44.33 11.70
CA LEU A 490 7.66 44.35 10.85
C LEU A 490 7.68 45.56 9.93
N CYS A 491 6.54 46.06 9.41
CA CYS A 491 6.44 47.30 8.68
C CYS A 491 6.90 48.49 9.54
N ALA A 492 6.48 48.55 10.79
CA ALA A 492 6.86 49.60 11.71
C ALA A 492 8.39 49.62 12.04
N ILE A 493 9.08 48.45 11.92
CA ILE A 493 10.54 48.34 12.18
C ILE A 493 11.34 48.55 10.90
N PHE A 494 10.97 47.94 9.80
CA PHE A 494 11.81 47.82 8.62
C PHE A 494 11.59 48.93 7.60
N LEU A 495 10.37 49.47 7.47
CA LEU A 495 10.10 50.53 6.53
C LEU A 495 10.65 51.86 6.99
N LYS A 496 11.03 52.71 6.07
CA LYS A 496 11.51 54.07 6.33
C LYS A 496 10.66 55.08 5.54
N PRO A 497 10.39 56.28 6.09
CA PRO A 497 9.79 57.34 5.30
C PRO A 497 10.68 57.70 4.10
N HIS A 498 10.08 58.15 3.01
CA HIS A 498 10.85 58.62 1.86
C HIS A 498 11.61 59.88 2.22
N ASP A 499 12.93 59.80 2.16
CA ASP A 499 13.80 61.00 2.27
C ASP A 499 13.77 61.76 0.92
N GLU A 500 13.29 62.99 0.91
CA GLU A 500 13.24 63.88 -0.28
C GLU A 500 14.63 64.37 -0.76
N GLY A 501 15.71 63.77 -0.26
CA GLY A 501 17.10 64.16 -0.53
C GLY A 501 17.75 63.43 -1.72
N HIS A 502 17.32 63.67 -2.95
CA HIS A 502 18.03 63.17 -4.12
C HIS A 502 19.06 64.18 -4.66
N GLY A 503 20.27 64.08 -4.11
CA GLY A 503 21.44 64.53 -4.87
C GLY A 503 21.70 63.62 -6.08
N ALA A 504 22.03 64.20 -7.23
CA ALA A 504 22.29 63.53 -8.51
C ALA A 504 23.37 62.42 -8.42
N LYS A 505 22.97 61.18 -8.00
CA LYS A 505 23.81 59.98 -8.12
C LYS A 505 23.60 59.30 -9.46
N LYS A 506 24.71 58.80 -10.07
CA LYS A 506 24.59 57.96 -11.28
C LYS A 506 23.69 56.79 -10.99
N MET A 507 22.60 56.64 -11.78
CA MET A 507 21.65 55.52 -11.73
C MET A 507 22.38 54.18 -11.78
N THR A 508 22.15 53.33 -10.80
CA THR A 508 22.60 51.94 -10.76
C THR A 508 21.87 51.11 -11.82
N ARG A 509 22.37 49.92 -12.14
CA ARG A 509 21.69 48.99 -13.08
C ARG A 509 20.26 48.60 -12.59
N VAL A 510 20.09 48.47 -11.29
CA VAL A 510 18.83 48.16 -10.64
C VAL A 510 17.84 49.31 -10.76
N GLU A 511 18.27 50.57 -10.50
CA GLU A 511 17.42 51.77 -10.65
C GLU A 511 16.97 51.97 -12.11
N ARG A 512 17.84 51.67 -13.10
CA ARG A 512 17.44 51.69 -14.51
C ARG A 512 16.37 50.62 -14.85
N PHE A 513 16.48 49.42 -14.28
CA PHE A 513 15.45 48.39 -14.39
C PHE A 513 14.15 48.83 -13.80
N HIS A 514 14.14 49.38 -12.57
CA HIS A 514 12.94 49.88 -11.90
C HIS A 514 12.27 51.00 -12.71
N THR A 515 13.04 51.97 -13.24
CA THR A 515 12.50 53.02 -14.10
C THR A 515 11.87 52.50 -15.38
N ALA A 516 12.51 51.53 -16.03
CA ALA A 516 11.98 50.89 -17.24
C ALA A 516 10.72 50.08 -16.93
N PHE A 517 10.71 49.33 -15.84
CA PHE A 517 9.55 48.57 -15.37
C PHE A 517 8.35 49.47 -15.06
N ASN A 518 8.57 50.56 -14.32
CA ASN A 518 7.50 51.50 -13.97
C ASN A 518 6.93 52.18 -15.22
N ALA A 519 7.77 52.57 -16.19
CA ALA A 519 7.31 53.11 -17.46
C ALA A 519 6.46 52.11 -18.27
N ALA A 520 6.87 50.85 -18.31
CA ALA A 520 6.13 49.76 -18.93
C ALA A 520 4.79 49.52 -18.21
N TYR A 521 4.80 49.48 -16.88
CA TYR A 521 3.62 49.30 -16.04
C TYR A 521 2.60 50.42 -16.24
N ASP A 522 3.03 51.69 -16.26
CA ASP A 522 2.19 52.84 -16.51
C ASP A 522 1.52 52.80 -17.91
N SER A 523 2.28 52.32 -18.91
CA SER A 523 1.73 52.12 -20.25
C SER A 523 0.63 51.06 -20.27
N ILE A 524 0.84 49.94 -19.56
CA ILE A 524 -0.15 48.86 -19.41
C ILE A 524 -1.37 49.39 -18.64
N LEU A 525 -1.14 50.12 -17.53
CA LEU A 525 -2.21 50.72 -16.71
C LEU A 525 -3.11 51.69 -17.51
N LYS A 526 -2.52 52.52 -18.40
CA LYS A 526 -3.27 53.38 -19.28
C LYS A 526 -4.15 52.58 -20.24
N LYS A 527 -3.64 51.51 -20.83
CA LYS A 527 -4.42 50.60 -21.71
C LYS A 527 -5.53 49.91 -20.92
N TYR A 528 -5.21 49.38 -19.73
CA TYR A 528 -6.17 48.73 -18.83
C TYR A 528 -7.33 49.67 -18.47
N LYS A 529 -7.06 50.90 -18.03
CA LYS A 529 -8.09 51.91 -17.75
C LYS A 529 -9.01 52.13 -18.94
N LYS A 530 -8.45 52.24 -20.16
CA LYS A 530 -9.25 52.39 -21.40
C LYS A 530 -10.19 51.21 -21.65
N HIS A 531 -9.71 50.00 -21.45
CA HIS A 531 -10.51 48.77 -21.61
C HIS A 531 -11.59 48.65 -20.53
N VAL A 532 -11.27 48.96 -19.28
CA VAL A 532 -12.27 48.94 -18.18
C VAL A 532 -13.39 49.92 -18.45
N VAL A 533 -13.08 51.17 -18.86
CA VAL A 533 -14.09 52.18 -19.23
C VAL A 533 -14.92 51.69 -20.40
N PHE A 534 -14.34 51.07 -21.40
CA PHE A 534 -15.06 50.48 -22.53
C PHE A 534 -16.06 49.43 -22.07
N PHE A 535 -15.67 48.48 -21.20
CA PHE A 535 -16.55 47.45 -20.67
C PHE A 535 -17.63 47.98 -19.74
N ILE A 536 -17.35 49.03 -18.97
CA ILE A 536 -18.37 49.73 -18.15
C ILE A 536 -19.45 50.36 -19.05
N HIS A 537 -19.08 50.95 -20.17
CA HIS A 537 -20.05 51.52 -21.12
C HIS A 537 -20.78 50.44 -21.94
N LYS A 538 -20.12 49.36 -22.27
CA LYS A 538 -20.67 48.21 -23.03
C LYS A 538 -21.07 47.05 -22.11
N LYS A 539 -21.96 47.31 -21.16
CA LYS A 539 -22.39 46.35 -20.13
C LYS A 539 -22.79 45.01 -20.70
N TRP A 540 -23.54 45.00 -21.79
CA TRP A 540 -24.01 43.75 -22.39
C TRP A 540 -22.88 42.91 -22.99
N LEU A 541 -21.77 43.51 -23.43
CA LEU A 541 -20.58 42.79 -23.85
C LEU A 541 -19.87 42.10 -22.66
N SER A 542 -19.87 42.79 -21.51
CA SER A 542 -19.34 42.23 -20.26
C SER A 542 -20.18 41.02 -19.80
N PHE A 543 -21.51 41.12 -19.83
CA PHE A 543 -22.38 39.99 -19.52
C PHE A 543 -22.22 38.84 -20.53
N GLY A 544 -22.07 39.16 -21.82
CA GLY A 544 -21.81 38.17 -22.86
C GLY A 544 -20.52 37.40 -22.66
N LEU A 545 -19.45 38.08 -22.23
CA LEU A 545 -18.17 37.46 -21.94
C LEU A 545 -18.27 36.56 -20.72
N VAL A 546 -18.97 36.99 -19.66
CA VAL A 546 -19.23 36.15 -18.49
C VAL A 546 -20.07 34.92 -18.86
N ALA A 547 -21.13 35.10 -19.66
CA ALA A 547 -21.95 33.98 -20.13
C ALA A 547 -21.14 33.00 -20.98
N ALA A 548 -20.28 33.49 -21.88
CA ALA A 548 -19.37 32.65 -22.68
C ALA A 548 -18.39 31.89 -21.80
N SER A 549 -17.84 32.51 -20.75
CA SER A 549 -16.96 31.84 -19.79
C SER A 549 -17.67 30.72 -19.01
N ILE A 550 -18.92 30.95 -18.61
CA ILE A 550 -19.76 29.94 -17.94
C ILE A 550 -20.04 28.76 -18.89
N ILE A 551 -20.40 29.04 -20.15
CA ILE A 551 -20.65 28.00 -21.16
C ILE A 551 -19.38 27.17 -21.37
N LEU A 552 -18.23 27.83 -21.49
CA LEU A 552 -16.94 27.17 -21.65
C LEU A 552 -16.57 26.31 -20.43
N LEU A 553 -16.84 26.84 -19.22
CA LEU A 553 -16.66 26.08 -17.97
C LEU A 553 -17.52 24.82 -17.96
N VAL A 554 -18.81 24.94 -18.24
CA VAL A 554 -19.73 23.78 -18.28
C VAL A 554 -19.30 22.76 -19.36
N PHE A 555 -18.86 23.27 -20.52
CA PHE A 555 -18.33 22.42 -21.57
C PHE A 555 -17.10 21.60 -21.09
N PHE A 556 -16.08 22.25 -20.51
CA PHE A 556 -14.91 21.58 -20.02
C PHE A 556 -15.20 20.64 -18.84
N MET A 557 -16.12 21.01 -17.94
CA MET A 557 -16.56 20.13 -16.87
C MET A 557 -17.18 18.81 -17.38
N LYS A 558 -17.84 18.85 -18.54
CA LYS A 558 -18.44 17.65 -19.15
C LYS A 558 -17.43 16.81 -19.95
N VAL A 559 -16.42 17.44 -20.54
CA VAL A 559 -15.45 16.79 -21.41
C VAL A 559 -14.22 16.28 -20.64
N THR A 560 -13.86 16.95 -19.55
CA THR A 560 -12.71 16.55 -18.73
C THR A 560 -13.05 15.29 -17.91
N PRO A 561 -12.28 14.21 -18.04
CA PRO A 561 -12.48 13.02 -17.23
C PRO A 561 -12.26 13.35 -15.75
N THR A 562 -13.08 12.75 -14.90
CA THR A 562 -12.99 12.93 -13.45
C THR A 562 -12.36 11.69 -12.81
N GLY A 563 -11.49 11.88 -11.83
CA GLY A 563 -10.86 10.84 -11.06
C GLY A 563 -10.50 11.33 -9.65
N MET A 564 -10.26 10.42 -8.71
CA MET A 564 -9.92 10.78 -7.34
C MET A 564 -8.41 11.05 -7.19
N VAL A 565 -7.59 10.17 -7.75
CA VAL A 565 -6.13 10.27 -7.78
C VAL A 565 -5.66 9.91 -9.18
N PRO A 566 -4.85 10.74 -9.85
CA PRO A 566 -4.27 10.38 -11.14
C PRO A 566 -3.27 9.22 -10.97
N ASN A 567 -3.12 8.41 -12.02
CA ASN A 567 -2.05 7.41 -12.04
C ASN A 567 -0.70 8.12 -12.18
N GLU A 568 0.24 7.72 -11.34
CA GLU A 568 1.62 8.23 -11.35
C GLU A 568 2.60 7.07 -11.55
N ASP A 569 3.80 7.40 -11.99
CA ASP A 569 4.88 6.42 -12.20
C ASP A 569 5.50 6.06 -10.83
N THR A 570 5.10 4.92 -10.28
CA THR A 570 5.61 4.41 -9.00
C THR A 570 6.98 3.75 -9.08
N GLY A 571 7.59 3.64 -10.26
CA GLY A 571 8.85 2.92 -10.46
C GLY A 571 8.73 1.39 -10.40
N THR A 572 7.52 0.86 -10.23
CA THR A 572 7.25 -0.59 -10.13
C THR A 572 6.13 -0.97 -11.09
N ILE A 573 6.27 -2.11 -11.76
CA ILE A 573 5.25 -2.72 -12.61
C ILE A 573 4.98 -4.12 -12.08
N MET A 574 3.72 -4.48 -11.99
CA MET A 574 3.27 -5.83 -11.67
C MET A 574 2.81 -6.55 -12.93
N GLY A 575 3.15 -7.83 -13.03
CA GLY A 575 2.65 -8.70 -14.08
C GLY A 575 1.89 -9.87 -13.48
N ALA A 576 0.72 -10.16 -14.03
CA ALA A 576 -0.07 -11.35 -13.73
C ALA A 576 -0.05 -12.30 -14.93
N VAL A 577 0.28 -13.55 -14.68
CA VAL A 577 0.33 -14.61 -15.67
C VAL A 577 -0.69 -15.68 -15.28
N THR A 578 -1.71 -15.87 -16.12
CA THR A 578 -2.74 -16.87 -15.91
C THR A 578 -2.62 -17.93 -17.00
N LEU A 579 -2.43 -19.17 -16.56
CA LEU A 579 -2.29 -20.34 -17.43
C LEU A 579 -3.60 -21.13 -17.50
N PRO A 580 -3.77 -21.99 -18.49
CA PRO A 580 -4.91 -22.87 -18.54
C PRO A 580 -5.06 -23.71 -17.27
N PRO A 581 -6.29 -23.96 -16.80
CA PRO A 581 -6.52 -24.78 -15.61
C PRO A 581 -5.86 -26.16 -15.74
N GLY A 582 -5.24 -26.63 -14.64
CA GLY A 582 -4.54 -27.92 -14.62
C GLY A 582 -3.14 -27.92 -15.24
N THR A 583 -2.57 -26.73 -15.52
CA THR A 583 -1.17 -26.62 -15.95
C THR A 583 -0.23 -27.11 -14.84
N SER A 584 0.75 -27.96 -15.19
CA SER A 584 1.75 -28.42 -14.23
C SER A 584 2.73 -27.30 -13.84
N GLN A 585 3.39 -27.47 -12.71
CA GLN A 585 4.36 -26.51 -12.20
C GLN A 585 5.56 -26.30 -13.15
N GLU A 586 6.04 -27.39 -13.78
CA GLU A 586 7.14 -27.31 -14.75
C GLU A 586 6.75 -26.51 -15.97
N ARG A 587 5.54 -26.75 -16.49
CA ARG A 587 5.02 -25.98 -17.64
C ARG A 587 4.79 -24.53 -17.29
N ALA A 588 4.32 -24.25 -16.07
CA ALA A 588 4.17 -22.88 -15.58
C ALA A 588 5.53 -22.16 -15.53
N MET A 589 6.56 -22.80 -14.99
CA MET A 589 7.91 -22.24 -14.94
C MET A 589 8.50 -22.00 -16.33
N GLU A 590 8.28 -22.91 -17.29
CA GLU A 590 8.72 -22.71 -18.67
C GLU A 590 8.15 -21.43 -19.28
N ILE A 591 6.85 -21.20 -19.08
CA ILE A 591 6.17 -20.01 -19.60
C ILE A 591 6.65 -18.76 -18.84
N LEU A 592 6.78 -18.83 -17.52
CA LEU A 592 7.28 -17.72 -16.70
C LEU A 592 8.72 -17.33 -17.07
N ASN A 593 9.59 -18.29 -17.39
CA ASN A 593 10.94 -18.02 -17.90
C ASN A 593 10.92 -17.29 -19.24
N ARG A 594 9.95 -17.58 -20.10
CA ARG A 594 9.76 -16.83 -21.36
C ARG A 594 9.30 -15.40 -21.09
N VAL A 595 8.40 -15.19 -20.10
CA VAL A 595 7.98 -13.85 -19.67
C VAL A 595 9.16 -13.10 -19.06
N ASP A 596 9.95 -13.75 -18.18
CA ASP A 596 11.15 -13.15 -17.58
C ASP A 596 12.15 -12.68 -18.63
N SER A 597 12.42 -13.54 -19.63
CA SER A 597 13.34 -13.19 -20.73
C SER A 597 12.82 -12.02 -21.57
N LEU A 598 11.52 -11.90 -21.75
CA LEU A 598 10.89 -10.77 -22.45
C LEU A 598 11.05 -9.47 -21.66
N VAL A 599 10.88 -9.53 -20.34
CA VAL A 599 11.04 -8.38 -19.43
C VAL A 599 12.52 -7.99 -19.31
N ALA A 600 13.43 -8.95 -19.26
CA ALA A 600 14.89 -8.73 -19.23
C ALA A 600 15.41 -7.92 -20.43
N ALA A 601 14.73 -8.02 -21.55
CA ALA A 601 15.10 -7.26 -22.78
C ALA A 601 14.65 -5.79 -22.75
N GLU A 602 13.96 -5.33 -21.71
CA GLU A 602 13.51 -3.93 -21.58
C GLU A 602 14.57 -3.09 -20.85
N PRO A 603 15.18 -2.07 -21.49
CA PRO A 603 16.27 -1.31 -20.90
C PRO A 603 15.92 -0.49 -19.64
N ALA A 604 14.63 -0.20 -19.45
CA ALA A 604 14.12 0.52 -18.27
C ALA A 604 14.11 -0.32 -16.99
N VAL A 605 14.28 -1.65 -17.11
CA VAL A 605 14.20 -2.58 -15.98
C VAL A 605 15.52 -2.60 -15.22
N ASP A 606 15.43 -2.46 -13.89
CA ASP A 606 16.53 -2.61 -12.94
C ASP A 606 16.60 -4.05 -12.41
N SER A 607 15.52 -4.52 -11.80
CA SER A 607 15.40 -5.89 -11.31
C SER A 607 14.02 -6.48 -11.59
N ARG A 608 13.96 -7.81 -11.59
CA ARG A 608 12.74 -8.56 -11.84
C ARG A 608 12.66 -9.76 -10.93
N THR A 609 11.50 -9.92 -10.29
CA THR A 609 11.20 -11.04 -9.41
C THR A 609 10.03 -11.82 -9.97
N VAL A 610 10.25 -13.07 -10.31
CA VAL A 610 9.24 -14.02 -10.81
C VAL A 610 8.76 -14.88 -9.65
N ILE A 611 7.46 -15.04 -9.51
CA ILE A 611 6.80 -15.83 -8.48
C ILE A 611 5.84 -16.78 -9.18
N SER A 612 6.14 -18.08 -9.18
CA SER A 612 5.24 -19.11 -9.65
C SER A 612 4.36 -19.62 -8.52
N GLY A 613 3.14 -20.00 -8.82
CA GLY A 613 2.17 -20.48 -7.83
C GLY A 613 1.36 -19.40 -7.12
N PHE A 614 1.64 -18.13 -7.41
CA PHE A 614 0.93 -16.97 -6.85
C PHE A 614 0.55 -15.98 -7.95
N GLY A 615 -0.71 -15.56 -7.97
CA GLY A 615 -1.23 -14.52 -8.84
C GLY A 615 -1.81 -13.36 -8.03
N PHE A 616 -1.42 -12.12 -8.32
CA PHE A 616 -1.97 -10.93 -7.67
C PHE A 616 -3.50 -10.83 -7.81
N ILE A 617 -4.04 -11.33 -8.92
CA ILE A 617 -5.46 -11.29 -9.24
C ILE A 617 -6.11 -12.66 -9.04
N GLY A 618 -5.43 -13.75 -9.48
CA GLY A 618 -5.98 -15.11 -9.54
C GLY A 618 -5.88 -15.93 -8.25
N GLY A 619 -5.14 -15.45 -7.24
CA GLY A 619 -4.93 -16.17 -5.98
C GLY A 619 -3.77 -17.17 -6.04
N GLN A 620 -3.88 -18.31 -5.34
CA GLN A 620 -2.81 -19.29 -5.23
C GLN A 620 -3.12 -20.54 -6.04
N GLY A 621 -2.12 -21.10 -6.73
CA GLY A 621 -2.23 -22.35 -7.49
C GLY A 621 -1.21 -22.46 -8.62
N PRO A 622 -0.93 -23.67 -9.13
CA PRO A 622 0.10 -23.90 -10.16
C PRO A 622 -0.21 -23.22 -11.50
N SER A 623 -1.47 -22.88 -11.76
CA SER A 623 -1.89 -22.17 -12.98
C SER A 623 -1.70 -20.65 -12.91
N TYR A 624 -1.10 -20.13 -11.84
CA TYR A 624 -0.88 -18.70 -11.65
C TYR A 624 0.60 -18.38 -11.47
N GLY A 625 1.00 -17.25 -12.02
CA GLY A 625 2.31 -16.67 -11.80
C GLY A 625 2.24 -15.16 -11.74
N SER A 626 3.21 -14.58 -11.10
CA SER A 626 3.38 -13.13 -11.01
C SER A 626 4.80 -12.73 -11.33
N ILE A 627 4.97 -11.52 -11.83
CA ILE A 627 6.27 -10.90 -11.96
C ILE A 627 6.22 -9.49 -11.38
N ILE A 628 7.18 -9.13 -10.54
CA ILE A 628 7.39 -7.79 -10.03
C ILE A 628 8.60 -7.24 -10.75
N ILE A 629 8.44 -6.10 -11.39
CA ILE A 629 9.44 -5.44 -12.21
C ILE A 629 9.75 -4.11 -11.54
N LYS A 630 10.96 -3.96 -11.03
CA LYS A 630 11.48 -2.69 -10.55
C LYS A 630 12.15 -1.97 -11.71
N LEU A 631 11.72 -0.74 -11.97
CA LEU A 631 12.33 0.11 -12.98
C LEU A 631 13.53 0.85 -12.37
N LYS A 632 14.45 1.30 -13.22
CA LYS A 632 15.54 2.20 -12.84
C LYS A 632 15.01 3.48 -12.24
N ASP A 633 15.83 4.21 -11.52
CA ASP A 633 15.44 5.48 -10.92
C ASP A 633 14.91 6.48 -11.97
N TRP A 634 13.98 7.36 -11.56
CA TRP A 634 13.31 8.31 -12.46
C TRP A 634 14.31 9.22 -13.20
N GLU A 635 15.45 9.56 -12.59
CA GLU A 635 16.51 10.38 -13.19
C GLU A 635 17.28 9.65 -14.30
N GLU A 636 17.34 8.32 -14.25
CA GLU A 636 18.04 7.48 -15.24
C GLU A 636 17.14 7.09 -16.42
N ARG A 637 15.84 7.35 -16.33
CA ARG A 637 14.85 6.99 -17.36
C ARG A 637 14.51 8.19 -18.24
N SER A 638 14.34 7.95 -19.55
CA SER A 638 13.78 8.93 -20.48
C SER A 638 12.25 8.99 -20.34
N MET A 639 11.63 10.08 -20.85
CA MET A 639 10.17 10.21 -20.91
C MET A 639 9.48 9.04 -21.64
N MET A 640 10.17 8.37 -22.57
CA MET A 640 9.66 7.20 -23.29
C MET A 640 9.78 5.90 -22.49
N GLN A 641 10.35 5.95 -21.29
CA GLN A 641 10.52 4.85 -20.35
C GLN A 641 9.68 5.06 -19.08
N ASN A 642 8.63 5.86 -19.17
CA ASN A 642 7.61 5.98 -18.14
C ASN A 642 6.88 4.63 -17.96
N SER A 643 6.44 4.32 -16.75
CA SER A 643 5.81 3.04 -16.39
C SER A 643 4.65 2.67 -17.33
N ASP A 644 3.79 3.60 -17.71
CA ASP A 644 2.63 3.34 -18.59
C ASP A 644 3.09 2.93 -20.00
N ILE A 645 4.14 3.56 -20.53
CA ILE A 645 4.70 3.22 -21.86
C ILE A 645 5.36 1.84 -21.81
N VAL A 646 6.10 1.56 -20.73
CA VAL A 646 6.75 0.25 -20.53
C VAL A 646 5.69 -0.83 -20.39
N VAL A 647 4.63 -0.63 -19.60
CA VAL A 647 3.48 -1.55 -19.47
C VAL A 647 2.89 -1.85 -20.85
N GLY A 648 2.58 -0.81 -21.65
CA GLY A 648 2.05 -0.99 -23.01
C GLY A 648 3.00 -1.76 -23.94
N THR A 649 4.30 -1.48 -23.85
CA THR A 649 5.33 -2.15 -24.66
C THR A 649 5.46 -3.62 -24.30
N LEU A 650 5.55 -3.92 -22.99
CA LEU A 650 5.64 -5.30 -22.48
C LEU A 650 4.37 -6.10 -22.83
N PHE A 651 3.19 -5.49 -22.68
CA PHE A 651 1.92 -6.11 -23.03
C PHE A 651 1.87 -6.50 -24.53
N MET A 652 2.20 -5.56 -25.42
CA MET A 652 2.21 -5.84 -26.88
C MET A 652 3.22 -6.93 -27.26
N ARG A 653 4.42 -6.92 -26.64
CA ARG A 653 5.43 -7.97 -26.88
C ARG A 653 4.95 -9.33 -26.35
N ALA A 654 4.36 -9.37 -25.15
CA ALA A 654 3.82 -10.59 -24.56
C ALA A 654 2.71 -11.19 -25.42
N GLN A 655 1.76 -10.40 -25.88
CA GLN A 655 0.67 -10.83 -26.77
C GLN A 655 1.19 -11.42 -28.10
N LYS A 656 2.33 -10.97 -28.59
CA LYS A 656 2.94 -11.49 -29.81
C LYS A 656 3.68 -12.82 -29.59
N ILE A 657 4.37 -12.97 -28.48
CA ILE A 657 5.32 -14.07 -28.22
C ILE A 657 4.68 -15.20 -27.42
N ILE A 658 3.82 -14.88 -26.43
CA ILE A 658 3.24 -15.84 -25.51
C ILE A 658 1.79 -16.05 -25.89
N LYS A 659 1.49 -17.26 -26.39
CA LYS A 659 0.14 -17.66 -26.81
C LYS A 659 -0.50 -18.67 -25.86
N ASP A 660 0.30 -19.27 -25.00
CA ASP A 660 -0.07 -20.39 -24.13
C ASP A 660 -0.55 -19.91 -22.76
N ALA A 661 -0.47 -18.59 -22.49
CA ALA A 661 -0.91 -17.99 -21.24
C ALA A 661 -1.45 -16.57 -21.48
N GLN A 662 -2.29 -16.13 -20.57
CA GLN A 662 -2.73 -14.74 -20.52
C GLN A 662 -1.73 -13.95 -19.65
N VAL A 663 -1.10 -12.95 -20.25
CA VAL A 663 -0.13 -12.10 -19.56
C VAL A 663 -0.64 -10.68 -19.53
N LEU A 664 -0.75 -10.12 -18.34
CA LEU A 664 -1.18 -8.75 -18.08
C LEU A 664 -0.09 -8.02 -17.31
N PHE A 665 0.23 -6.79 -17.72
CA PHE A 665 1.10 -5.89 -16.95
C PHE A 665 0.31 -4.67 -16.51
N PHE A 666 0.51 -4.22 -15.29
CA PHE A 666 -0.18 -3.08 -14.70
C PHE A 666 0.68 -2.39 -13.62
N ALA A 667 0.41 -1.12 -13.36
CA ALA A 667 1.02 -0.42 -12.23
C ALA A 667 0.32 -0.80 -10.92
N PRO A 668 1.03 -0.80 -9.78
CA PRO A 668 0.41 -0.92 -8.47
C PRO A 668 -0.67 0.15 -8.26
N PRO A 669 -1.72 -0.12 -7.47
CA PRO A 669 -2.76 0.87 -7.22
C PRO A 669 -2.20 2.06 -6.45
N MET A 670 -2.59 3.27 -6.83
CA MET A 670 -2.18 4.50 -6.17
C MET A 670 -2.65 4.59 -4.71
N ILE A 671 -3.78 3.94 -4.41
CA ILE A 671 -4.34 3.86 -3.06
C ILE A 671 -4.25 2.40 -2.59
N PRO A 672 -3.27 2.07 -1.73
CA PRO A 672 -3.11 0.71 -1.22
C PRO A 672 -4.31 0.23 -0.41
N GLY A 673 -4.62 -1.07 -0.50
CA GLY A 673 -5.60 -1.73 0.36
C GLY A 673 -7.03 -1.85 -0.21
N TYR A 674 -7.33 -1.26 -1.37
CA TYR A 674 -8.64 -1.41 -2.02
C TYR A 674 -8.67 -2.51 -3.08
N SER A 675 -7.70 -2.56 -3.97
CA SER A 675 -7.63 -3.49 -5.10
C SER A 675 -6.18 -3.85 -5.41
N ALA A 676 -5.96 -4.85 -6.24
CA ALA A 676 -4.63 -5.20 -6.73
C ALA A 676 -4.16 -4.29 -7.86
N SER A 677 -5.08 -3.63 -8.58
CA SER A 677 -4.80 -2.71 -9.68
C SER A 677 -5.65 -1.44 -9.57
N SER A 678 -5.35 -0.42 -10.38
CA SER A 678 -6.15 0.82 -10.48
C SER A 678 -7.34 0.69 -11.42
N ASP A 679 -7.71 -0.51 -11.84
CA ASP A 679 -8.77 -0.80 -12.80
C ASP A 679 -10.14 -0.93 -12.13
N ILE A 680 -11.17 -1.16 -12.96
CA ILE A 680 -12.53 -1.43 -12.49
C ILE A 680 -12.63 -2.92 -12.14
N GLU A 681 -12.93 -3.23 -10.88
CA GLU A 681 -13.21 -4.58 -10.40
C GLU A 681 -14.71 -4.79 -10.22
N LEU A 682 -15.24 -5.86 -10.82
CA LEU A 682 -16.63 -6.23 -10.75
C LEU A 682 -16.79 -7.66 -10.20
N ASN A 683 -17.56 -7.80 -9.14
CA ASN A 683 -17.92 -9.09 -8.59
C ASN A 683 -19.28 -9.55 -9.15
N MET A 684 -19.28 -10.50 -10.11
CA MET A 684 -20.51 -11.16 -10.55
C MET A 684 -20.91 -12.25 -9.57
N GLN A 685 -22.19 -12.31 -9.25
CA GLN A 685 -22.76 -13.29 -8.33
C GLN A 685 -23.81 -14.14 -9.04
N ASP A 686 -23.67 -15.47 -8.98
CA ASP A 686 -24.77 -16.37 -9.28
C ASP A 686 -25.70 -16.50 -8.05
N LYS A 687 -26.92 -16.00 -8.19
CA LYS A 687 -27.96 -16.10 -7.15
C LYS A 687 -28.91 -17.27 -7.37
N THR A 688 -28.71 -18.06 -8.43
CA THR A 688 -29.58 -19.18 -8.77
C THR A 688 -29.09 -20.49 -8.15
N GLY A 689 -27.81 -20.57 -7.79
CA GLY A 689 -27.17 -21.81 -7.33
C GLY A 689 -27.12 -22.89 -8.44
N GLY A 690 -27.11 -22.45 -9.70
CA GLY A 690 -27.13 -23.31 -10.87
C GLY A 690 -25.78 -23.92 -11.24
N ASP A 691 -25.66 -24.37 -12.48
CA ASP A 691 -24.44 -24.95 -13.03
C ASP A 691 -23.35 -23.84 -13.20
N LEU A 692 -22.17 -24.10 -12.66
CA LEU A 692 -21.03 -23.19 -12.75
C LEU A 692 -20.55 -22.96 -14.20
N ASN A 693 -20.73 -23.96 -15.09
CA ASN A 693 -20.40 -23.79 -16.50
C ASN A 693 -21.34 -22.81 -17.19
N HIS A 694 -22.64 -22.91 -16.91
CA HIS A 694 -23.61 -21.94 -17.41
C HIS A 694 -23.32 -20.53 -16.88
N PHE A 695 -22.98 -20.41 -15.59
CA PHE A 695 -22.56 -19.11 -15.02
C PHE A 695 -21.31 -18.56 -15.72
N TYR A 696 -20.33 -19.41 -16.02
CA TYR A 696 -19.12 -19.01 -16.74
C TYR A 696 -19.43 -18.53 -18.17
N ASP A 697 -20.32 -19.19 -18.88
CA ASP A 697 -20.77 -18.76 -20.22
C ASP A 697 -21.40 -17.36 -20.15
N VAL A 698 -22.24 -17.08 -19.14
CA VAL A 698 -22.82 -15.75 -18.89
C VAL A 698 -21.73 -14.71 -18.58
N VAL A 699 -20.69 -15.07 -17.81
CA VAL A 699 -19.53 -14.19 -17.55
C VAL A 699 -18.80 -13.85 -18.86
N LEU A 700 -18.57 -14.84 -19.73
CA LEU A 700 -17.91 -14.62 -21.02
C LEU A 700 -18.74 -13.71 -21.95
N ASP A 701 -20.04 -13.95 -22.06
CA ASP A 701 -20.95 -13.09 -22.83
C ASP A 701 -20.94 -11.64 -22.31
N TYR A 702 -20.94 -11.47 -20.98
CA TYR A 702 -20.86 -10.15 -20.36
C TYR A 702 -19.51 -9.46 -20.64
N MET A 703 -18.40 -10.20 -20.56
CA MET A 703 -17.08 -9.68 -20.89
C MET A 703 -17.00 -9.22 -22.36
N ASP A 704 -17.58 -9.97 -23.28
CA ASP A 704 -17.60 -9.58 -24.70
C ASP A 704 -18.48 -8.35 -24.93
N ALA A 705 -19.59 -8.22 -24.21
CA ALA A 705 -20.40 -6.99 -24.21
C ALA A 705 -19.62 -5.79 -23.64
N LEU A 706 -18.80 -5.98 -22.59
CA LEU A 706 -17.92 -4.95 -22.05
C LEU A 706 -16.86 -4.51 -23.06
N LYS A 707 -16.17 -5.47 -23.71
CA LYS A 707 -15.14 -5.19 -24.73
C LYS A 707 -15.69 -4.44 -25.94
N ALA A 708 -16.99 -4.57 -26.22
CA ALA A 708 -17.65 -3.82 -27.30
C ALA A 708 -17.88 -2.35 -26.94
N ARG A 709 -17.68 -1.93 -25.69
CA ARG A 709 -17.83 -0.55 -25.25
C ARG A 709 -16.58 0.27 -25.55
N PRO A 710 -16.71 1.49 -26.09
CA PRO A 710 -15.55 2.33 -26.41
C PRO A 710 -14.79 2.81 -25.16
N GLU A 711 -15.42 2.78 -23.98
CA GLU A 711 -14.84 3.18 -22.70
C GLU A 711 -13.98 2.06 -22.08
N ILE A 712 -14.10 0.81 -22.54
CA ILE A 712 -13.43 -0.36 -21.99
C ILE A 712 -12.36 -0.84 -22.97
N ASN A 713 -11.12 -0.82 -22.55
CA ASN A 713 -9.98 -1.27 -23.36
C ASN A 713 -9.87 -2.81 -23.35
N SER A 714 -10.05 -3.42 -22.17
CA SER A 714 -10.03 -4.88 -22.02
C SER A 714 -10.91 -5.31 -20.85
N ALA A 715 -11.43 -6.54 -20.89
CA ALA A 715 -12.12 -7.17 -19.77
C ALA A 715 -11.62 -8.60 -19.62
N GLN A 716 -11.34 -9.01 -18.38
CA GLN A 716 -10.73 -10.30 -18.07
C GLN A 716 -11.36 -10.89 -16.81
N THR A 717 -11.30 -12.22 -16.67
CA THR A 717 -11.66 -12.96 -15.48
C THR A 717 -10.61 -14.03 -15.18
N THR A 718 -10.36 -14.29 -13.91
CA THR A 718 -9.53 -15.42 -13.45
C THR A 718 -10.38 -16.64 -13.10
N PHE A 719 -11.71 -16.48 -13.03
CA PHE A 719 -12.63 -17.58 -12.80
C PHE A 719 -12.71 -18.50 -14.02
N ASN A 720 -12.47 -19.79 -13.79
CA ASN A 720 -12.66 -20.84 -14.79
C ASN A 720 -13.07 -22.14 -14.09
N PRO A 721 -14.29 -22.64 -14.31
CA PRO A 721 -14.77 -23.88 -13.68
C PRO A 721 -14.20 -25.16 -14.34
N ASN A 722 -13.56 -25.05 -15.51
CA ASN A 722 -13.08 -26.17 -16.31
C ASN A 722 -11.72 -26.72 -15.80
N PHE A 723 -11.55 -26.80 -14.48
CA PHE A 723 -10.38 -27.45 -13.92
C PHE A 723 -10.49 -28.96 -14.13
N PRO A 724 -9.49 -29.64 -14.73
CA PRO A 724 -9.56 -31.08 -14.98
C PRO A 724 -9.64 -31.85 -13.66
N GLN A 725 -10.69 -32.65 -13.52
CA GLN A 725 -10.98 -33.42 -12.31
C GLN A 725 -11.40 -34.83 -12.71
N TYR A 726 -11.02 -35.81 -11.89
CA TYR A 726 -11.58 -37.15 -11.97
C TYR A 726 -12.69 -37.30 -10.93
N MET A 727 -13.83 -37.79 -11.35
CA MET A 727 -14.91 -38.21 -10.45
C MET A 727 -14.63 -39.63 -9.97
N LEU A 728 -14.45 -39.78 -8.66
CA LEU A 728 -14.37 -41.09 -8.03
C LEU A 728 -15.77 -41.56 -7.64
N ASP A 729 -16.25 -42.59 -8.32
CA ASP A 729 -17.51 -43.27 -7.96
C ASP A 729 -17.18 -44.58 -7.24
N ILE A 730 -17.61 -44.73 -6.00
CA ILE A 730 -17.36 -45.89 -5.16
C ILE A 730 -18.66 -46.69 -5.00
N ASP A 731 -18.67 -47.92 -5.52
CA ASP A 731 -19.78 -48.87 -5.26
C ASP A 731 -19.77 -49.33 -3.80
N ALA A 732 -20.56 -48.64 -2.98
CA ALA A 732 -20.68 -48.93 -1.55
C ALA A 732 -21.21 -50.34 -1.28
N ALA A 733 -22.03 -50.90 -2.18
CA ALA A 733 -22.55 -52.25 -2.02
C ALA A 733 -21.46 -53.31 -2.29
N ALA A 734 -20.62 -53.08 -3.31
CA ALA A 734 -19.47 -53.94 -3.59
C ALA A 734 -18.44 -53.86 -2.43
N CYS A 735 -18.19 -52.68 -1.89
CA CYS A 735 -17.32 -52.50 -0.73
C CYS A 735 -17.80 -53.28 0.48
N LYS A 736 -19.09 -53.17 0.83
CA LYS A 736 -19.68 -53.91 1.95
C LYS A 736 -19.63 -55.42 1.76
N LYS A 737 -19.83 -55.91 0.56
CA LYS A 737 -19.68 -57.33 0.23
C LYS A 737 -18.24 -57.83 0.39
N ALA A 738 -17.28 -56.99 0.07
CA ALA A 738 -15.85 -57.25 0.26
C ALA A 738 -15.35 -57.09 1.71
N GLY A 739 -16.20 -56.58 2.62
CA GLY A 739 -15.82 -56.30 4.00
C GLY A 739 -15.00 -55.02 4.20
N ILE A 740 -15.02 -54.11 3.20
CA ILE A 740 -14.26 -52.88 3.16
C ILE A 740 -15.23 -51.69 3.32
N SER A 741 -14.81 -50.63 4.01
CA SER A 741 -15.58 -49.39 4.09
C SER A 741 -15.20 -48.46 2.91
N PRO A 742 -16.13 -47.69 2.36
CA PRO A 742 -15.78 -46.60 1.43
C PRO A 742 -14.76 -45.60 2.03
N SER A 743 -14.82 -45.39 3.33
CA SER A 743 -13.86 -44.56 4.06
C SER A 743 -12.42 -45.12 3.96
N ASP A 744 -12.23 -46.45 4.03
CA ASP A 744 -10.91 -47.06 3.93
C ASP A 744 -10.30 -46.84 2.54
N ILE A 745 -11.13 -46.86 1.50
CA ILE A 745 -10.69 -46.54 0.12
C ILE A 745 -10.22 -45.07 0.05
N LEU A 746 -11.05 -44.12 0.56
CA LEU A 746 -10.72 -42.70 0.53
C LEU A 746 -9.46 -42.39 1.32
N THR A 747 -9.30 -42.97 2.51
CA THR A 747 -8.08 -42.80 3.33
C THR A 747 -6.84 -43.41 2.67
N THR A 748 -7.01 -44.55 1.99
CA THR A 748 -5.91 -45.16 1.22
C THR A 748 -5.51 -44.28 0.03
N MET A 749 -6.47 -43.74 -0.71
CA MET A 749 -6.20 -42.81 -1.80
C MET A 749 -5.54 -41.52 -1.30
N GLN A 750 -5.98 -40.98 -0.17
CA GLN A 750 -5.36 -39.82 0.46
C GLN A 750 -3.88 -40.12 0.80
N GLY A 751 -3.56 -41.33 1.26
CA GLY A 751 -2.19 -41.72 1.56
C GLY A 751 -1.27 -41.82 0.34
N TYR A 752 -1.82 -42.06 -0.86
CA TYR A 752 -1.04 -42.13 -2.10
C TYR A 752 -1.01 -40.82 -2.91
N PHE A 753 -2.07 -40.01 -2.84
CA PHE A 753 -2.28 -38.84 -3.71
C PHE A 753 -2.41 -37.51 -2.95
N GLY A 754 -2.62 -37.50 -1.64
CA GLY A 754 -2.89 -36.33 -0.81
C GLY A 754 -1.69 -35.71 -0.07
#